data_ed52ec376cc4c489f9187745192cae98
#
_entry.id   ed52ec376cc4c489f9187745192cae98
#
_cell.length_a   1.000
_cell.length_b   1.000
_cell.length_c   1.000
_cell.angle_alpha   90.00
_cell.angle_beta   90.00
_cell.angle_gamma   90.00
#
_symmetry.space_group_name_H-M   'P 1'
#
loop_
_entity.id
_entity.type
_entity.pdbx_description
1 polymer ?
#
loop_
_entity_poly.entity_id
_entity_poly.type
_entity_poly.pdbx_seq_one_letter_code
_entity_poly.pdbx_strand_id
1 'polypeptide(L)'
;MCFKFVKYLDRSVTMCLLLWFCLLWSCSDKVPQKEEDKNILQVMSEDNIEDFDKYYKPAEFEGMDMLRSDAKWSWFRSKQSEHFFVFWEAGFGDDPNAETVPANLRVDIDDLLEKAELFYRTNVEKLKFAETGQGKSFLDRYKMEIYLLYQEEWLATGSGYDNTIGALWVNPSTCQPVGSTIAHEIGHSFQYQVYCDKLCQGGNDDLKSGFRYGYEGSNGGCGFWEQCAQWQSFQDYPEEMFTSYNFDVWLNNNHRHFENEWMRYASYWLQSYWTMKHGIETIGNIWRESVYPEDAISAYTRLYCNGDWSITKKELYDYASRMATFDIDGVREYSEGYLGRYHTTFYTSGEYYQVAYANCPEATGFNVIPLNVPDAGNMVVAADFVGLEPGATLASDDPGEYMESETVKGTTTKYNTAGSAGNMGWMYGFVALKQDGSREYGEAHSDKSGRVSFTVPAGTQSLYFIVQAAPQNYVVHPWDEKELTDEQFPYKVKFENTDLLGNITIDPDAEPQNLTLTYNVSFAASSTDYNGTSVSISENGDLTKIAQALAMQPSQLTSNMLSAKAEPQEGKIAFAAVKPDGSLDYNTTANGYGFWFDSLGNPIGWGSDNDSKVYVEYDAKNFSFSVGQYPGKLVSGDHYMVKEALVYTKGGQQYVITLVFNIDIK
;
A
#
# COMPACT_ATOMS: atom_id res chain seq x y z
N MET A 1 -12.34 -7.97 13.99
CA MET A 1 -13.36 -6.88 14.01
C MET A 1 -13.04 -5.84 12.93
N CYS A 2 -12.69 -6.32 11.71
CA CYS A 2 -12.21 -5.48 10.59
C CYS A 2 -12.86 -5.84 9.24
N PHE A 3 -14.13 -6.26 9.23
CA PHE A 3 -14.80 -6.68 7.98
C PHE A 3 -16.09 -5.88 7.69
N LYS A 4 -16.19 -4.62 8.14
CA LYS A 4 -17.38 -3.79 7.87
C LYS A 4 -17.11 -2.44 7.18
N PHE A 5 -15.89 -2.14 6.73
CA PHE A 5 -15.57 -0.83 6.15
C PHE A 5 -15.56 -0.77 4.61
N VAL A 6 -15.68 -1.89 3.92
CA VAL A 6 -15.60 -1.91 2.43
C VAL A 6 -16.92 -1.61 1.72
N LYS A 7 -18.04 -1.44 2.44
CA LYS A 7 -19.36 -1.20 1.82
C LYS A 7 -19.79 0.27 1.69
N TYR A 8 -18.92 1.23 1.98
CA TYR A 8 -19.29 2.67 1.97
C TYR A 8 -18.57 3.54 0.93
N LEU A 9 -17.72 2.96 0.07
CA LEU A 9 -17.01 3.73 -0.97
C LEU A 9 -17.76 3.86 -2.30
N ASP A 10 -18.92 3.23 -2.43
CA ASP A 10 -19.71 3.22 -3.68
C ASP A 10 -20.71 4.39 -3.80
N ARG A 11 -20.55 5.47 -3.04
CA ARG A 11 -21.48 6.63 -3.04
C ARG A 11 -20.84 8.02 -3.04
N SER A 12 -19.54 8.15 -3.12
CA SER A 12 -18.90 9.47 -3.04
C SER A 12 -18.88 10.26 -4.36
N VAL A 13 -19.14 9.66 -5.49
CA VAL A 13 -19.22 10.35 -6.80
C VAL A 13 -20.56 11.06 -7.03
N THR A 14 -21.60 10.74 -6.23
CA THR A 14 -22.93 11.35 -6.38
C THR A 14 -23.22 12.47 -5.36
N MET A 15 -22.29 12.78 -4.47
CA MET A 15 -22.54 13.72 -3.36
C MET A 15 -22.23 15.19 -3.64
N CYS A 16 -21.58 15.50 -4.75
CA CYS A 16 -21.42 16.92 -5.17
C CYS A 16 -22.68 17.54 -5.77
N LEU A 17 -23.75 16.79 -5.97
CA LEU A 17 -25.03 17.30 -6.55
C LEU A 17 -26.22 17.24 -5.59
N LEU A 18 -26.08 16.84 -4.33
CA LEU A 18 -27.18 16.68 -3.38
C LEU A 18 -27.15 17.57 -2.12
N LEU A 19 -26.21 18.50 -2.02
CA LEU A 19 -26.16 19.48 -0.92
C LEU A 19 -27.13 20.66 -1.04
N TRP A 20 -28.11 20.58 -1.94
CA TRP A 20 -29.11 21.65 -2.12
C TRP A 20 -30.51 21.32 -1.65
N PHE A 21 -30.76 20.22 -0.94
CA PHE A 21 -32.15 19.86 -0.53
C PHE A 21 -32.31 19.24 0.85
N CYS A 22 -31.76 19.85 1.92
CA CYS A 22 -32.18 19.50 3.28
C CYS A 22 -32.18 20.73 4.20
N LEU A 23 -32.96 21.71 3.87
CA LEU A 23 -33.47 22.70 4.83
C LEU A 23 -34.99 22.61 4.79
N LEU A 24 -35.56 21.98 5.79
CA LEU A 24 -36.89 22.21 6.36
C LEU A 24 -37.43 20.90 6.98
N TRP A 25 -37.20 20.70 8.27
CA TRP A 25 -38.24 20.30 9.21
C TRP A 25 -37.69 20.30 10.65
N SER A 26 -38.05 21.40 11.32
CA SER A 26 -37.92 21.51 12.76
C SER A 26 -39.23 21.03 13.40
N CYS A 27 -39.18 20.07 14.29
CA CYS A 27 -40.22 19.81 15.24
C CYS A 27 -39.71 20.19 16.65
N SER A 28 -40.44 21.06 17.29
CA SER A 28 -40.23 21.61 18.61
C SER A 28 -40.53 20.60 19.72
N ASP A 29 -39.58 20.41 20.64
CA ASP A 29 -39.89 20.02 21.99
C ASP A 29 -39.21 20.97 22.99
N LYS A 30 -40.00 21.41 23.96
CA LYS A 30 -39.66 22.45 24.92
C LYS A 30 -38.64 21.92 25.94
N VAL A 31 -37.47 22.54 25.97
CA VAL A 31 -36.47 22.41 27.03
C VAL A 31 -36.54 23.65 27.92
N PRO A 32 -36.34 23.58 29.25
CA PRO A 32 -36.54 24.70 30.20
C PRO A 32 -35.51 25.81 29.92
N GLN A 33 -35.99 27.04 30.00
CA GLN A 33 -35.19 28.24 29.90
C GLN A 33 -34.07 28.24 30.96
N LYS A 34 -32.81 28.15 30.50
CA LYS A 34 -31.63 28.70 31.16
C LYS A 34 -31.51 30.14 30.72
N GLU A 35 -31.13 31.00 31.63
CA GLU A 35 -30.91 32.44 31.41
C GLU A 35 -30.14 32.66 30.12
N GLU A 36 -30.76 33.48 29.24
CA GLU A 36 -30.08 34.03 28.03
C GLU A 36 -28.99 34.98 28.50
N ASP A 37 -27.73 34.52 28.51
CA ASP A 37 -26.62 35.41 28.24
C ASP A 37 -26.86 35.99 26.86
N LYS A 38 -27.29 37.25 26.80
CA LYS A 38 -27.35 38.01 25.55
C LYS A 38 -25.93 38.11 25.00
N ASN A 39 -25.54 37.18 24.15
CA ASN A 39 -24.35 37.32 23.31
C ASN A 39 -24.51 38.64 22.54
N ILE A 40 -23.90 39.69 23.07
CA ILE A 40 -23.86 41.01 22.39
C ILE A 40 -23.09 40.76 21.12
N LEU A 41 -23.78 40.84 19.98
CA LEU A 41 -23.15 40.78 18.66
C LEU A 41 -21.99 41.76 18.63
N GLN A 42 -20.77 41.24 18.42
CA GLN A 42 -19.57 42.03 18.28
C GLN A 42 -19.27 42.20 16.79
N VAL A 43 -18.80 43.38 16.41
CA VAL A 43 -18.34 43.67 15.03
C VAL A 43 -16.94 44.23 15.15
N MET A 44 -16.02 43.70 14.36
CA MET A 44 -14.62 44.11 14.27
C MET A 44 -14.43 45.12 13.13
N SER A 45 -13.44 45.97 13.22
CA SER A 45 -13.01 46.82 12.08
C SER A 45 -11.89 46.12 11.33
N GLU A 46 -11.87 46.22 10.01
CA GLU A 46 -10.78 45.74 9.15
C GLU A 46 -9.42 46.31 9.60
N ASP A 47 -9.36 47.56 10.03
CA ASP A 47 -8.14 48.18 10.53
C ASP A 47 -7.53 47.51 11.78
N ASN A 48 -8.29 46.64 12.43
CA ASN A 48 -7.83 45.87 13.60
C ASN A 48 -7.31 44.46 13.23
N ILE A 49 -7.34 44.13 11.95
CA ILE A 49 -6.91 42.81 11.45
C ILE A 49 -5.59 42.99 10.71
N GLU A 50 -4.55 42.33 11.26
CA GLU A 50 -3.25 42.35 10.62
C GLU A 50 -3.32 41.58 9.28
N ASP A 51 -2.64 42.11 8.23
CA ASP A 51 -2.61 41.53 6.89
C ASP A 51 -4.00 41.28 6.25
N PHE A 52 -5.03 42.07 6.63
CA PHE A 52 -6.37 41.91 6.08
C PHE A 52 -6.40 41.99 4.53
N ASP A 53 -5.54 42.80 3.94
CA ASP A 53 -5.36 42.93 2.50
C ASP A 53 -4.71 41.70 1.82
N LYS A 54 -4.13 40.79 2.60
CA LYS A 54 -3.62 39.50 2.13
C LYS A 54 -4.65 38.36 2.21
N TYR A 55 -5.84 38.62 2.73
CA TYR A 55 -6.92 37.67 2.71
C TYR A 55 -7.67 37.73 1.37
N TYR A 56 -7.82 36.55 0.73
CA TYR A 56 -8.69 36.39 -0.42
C TYR A 56 -10.09 35.97 0.07
N LYS A 57 -11.09 36.83 -0.05
CA LYS A 57 -12.45 36.48 0.32
C LYS A 57 -13.08 35.62 -0.79
N PRO A 58 -13.32 34.31 -0.56
CA PRO A 58 -13.95 33.45 -1.57
C PRO A 58 -15.31 33.96 -2.01
N ALA A 59 -15.65 33.76 -3.28
CA ALA A 59 -16.94 34.16 -3.85
C ALA A 59 -18.13 33.55 -3.12
N GLU A 60 -17.98 32.33 -2.62
CA GLU A 60 -19.02 31.67 -1.79
C GLU A 60 -19.31 32.41 -0.47
N PHE A 61 -18.39 33.26 -0.01
CA PHE A 61 -18.54 34.05 1.21
C PHE A 61 -18.94 35.50 0.91
N GLU A 62 -19.28 35.86 -0.33
CA GLU A 62 -19.63 37.24 -0.71
C GLU A 62 -20.72 37.85 0.19
N GLY A 63 -21.74 37.05 0.52
CA GLY A 63 -22.84 37.40 1.42
C GLY A 63 -22.53 37.32 2.91
N MET A 64 -21.34 36.86 3.30
CA MET A 64 -20.96 36.65 4.70
C MET A 64 -20.19 37.88 5.21
N ASP A 65 -20.67 38.51 6.31
CA ASP A 65 -19.93 39.52 7.03
C ASP A 65 -19.02 38.87 8.10
N MET A 66 -17.78 38.57 7.71
CA MET A 66 -16.81 37.92 8.57
C MET A 66 -16.30 38.80 9.72
N LEU A 67 -16.62 40.12 9.71
CA LEU A 67 -16.30 41.01 10.80
C LEU A 67 -17.26 40.87 11.99
N ARG A 68 -18.33 40.10 11.84
CA ARG A 68 -19.32 39.80 12.89
C ARG A 68 -18.93 38.53 13.66
N SER A 69 -19.10 38.55 14.98
CA SER A 69 -18.80 37.42 15.84
C SER A 69 -19.70 36.19 15.59
N ASP A 70 -20.91 36.40 15.00
CA ASP A 70 -21.87 35.32 14.70
C ASP A 70 -21.74 34.74 13.28
N ALA A 71 -20.82 35.24 12.45
CA ALA A 71 -20.56 34.64 11.13
C ALA A 71 -20.02 33.21 11.28
N LYS A 72 -20.31 32.34 10.29
CA LYS A 72 -19.75 30.99 10.30
C LYS A 72 -18.23 31.02 10.39
N TRP A 73 -17.59 31.74 9.48
CA TRP A 73 -16.19 32.07 9.51
C TRP A 73 -16.05 33.51 9.96
N SER A 74 -15.38 33.74 11.06
CA SER A 74 -15.30 35.05 11.69
C SER A 74 -13.88 35.40 12.08
N TRP A 75 -13.49 36.64 11.87
CA TRP A 75 -12.20 37.15 12.34
C TRP A 75 -12.03 37.07 13.88
N PHE A 76 -13.10 36.98 14.64
CA PHE A 76 -13.04 36.69 16.07
C PHE A 76 -12.58 35.24 16.37
N ARG A 77 -12.68 34.38 15.41
CA ARG A 77 -12.28 32.98 15.48
C ARG A 77 -11.31 32.66 14.34
N SER A 78 -10.20 33.34 14.38
CA SER A 78 -9.12 33.19 13.41
C SER A 78 -7.76 33.39 14.05
N LYS A 79 -6.74 32.85 13.41
CA LYS A 79 -5.33 33.07 13.68
C LYS A 79 -4.56 33.06 12.37
N GLN A 80 -3.38 33.65 12.35
CA GLN A 80 -2.57 33.68 11.14
C GLN A 80 -1.10 33.43 11.43
N SER A 81 -0.39 32.99 10.41
CA SER A 81 1.06 32.95 10.33
C SER A 81 1.55 33.77 9.14
N GLU A 82 2.78 33.61 8.73
CA GLU A 82 3.35 34.36 7.59
C GLU A 82 2.59 34.07 6.28
N HIS A 83 2.20 32.79 6.04
CA HIS A 83 1.61 32.36 4.77
C HIS A 83 0.20 31.78 4.89
N PHE A 84 -0.37 31.69 6.09
CA PHE A 84 -1.69 31.08 6.30
C PHE A 84 -2.62 31.95 7.15
N PHE A 85 -3.93 31.88 6.84
CA PHE A 85 -5.02 32.17 7.75
C PHE A 85 -5.69 30.88 8.18
N VAL A 86 -6.00 30.73 9.47
CA VAL A 86 -6.83 29.65 9.99
C VAL A 86 -8.12 30.25 10.55
N PHE A 87 -9.27 29.70 10.14
CA PHE A 87 -10.59 30.02 10.68
C PHE A 87 -11.20 28.78 11.30
N TRP A 88 -11.93 28.94 12.40
CA TRP A 88 -12.64 27.82 13.01
C TRP A 88 -14.09 28.14 13.34
N GLU A 89 -14.93 27.10 13.35
CA GLU A 89 -16.38 27.23 13.62
C GLU A 89 -16.67 27.61 15.07
N ALA A 90 -17.85 28.22 15.32
CA ALA A 90 -18.29 28.71 16.61
C ALA A 90 -18.36 27.65 17.72
N GLY A 91 -18.46 26.38 17.36
CA GLY A 91 -18.48 25.26 18.34
C GLY A 91 -17.21 25.17 19.18
N PHE A 92 -16.08 25.65 18.68
CA PHE A 92 -14.81 25.70 19.43
C PHE A 92 -14.76 26.83 20.46
N GLY A 93 -15.60 27.85 20.35
CA GLY A 93 -15.46 29.09 21.12
C GLY A 93 -14.27 29.91 20.62
N ASP A 94 -13.64 30.66 21.54
CA ASP A 94 -12.55 31.59 21.23
C ASP A 94 -11.20 30.86 21.02
N ASP A 95 -11.04 29.68 21.61
CA ASP A 95 -9.81 28.89 21.54
C ASP A 95 -10.13 27.39 21.31
N PRO A 96 -9.76 26.84 20.13
CA PRO A 96 -9.97 25.41 19.84
C PRO A 96 -9.25 24.43 20.78
N ASN A 97 -8.22 24.88 21.52
CA ASN A 97 -7.50 24.06 22.47
C ASN A 97 -7.98 24.19 23.92
N ALA A 98 -9.01 25.04 24.17
CA ALA A 98 -9.52 25.27 25.52
C ALA A 98 -10.05 24.00 26.18
N GLU A 99 -9.95 23.91 27.52
CA GLU A 99 -10.48 22.77 28.32
C GLU A 99 -11.99 22.60 28.17
N THR A 100 -12.70 23.65 27.78
CA THR A 100 -14.14 23.62 27.51
C THR A 100 -14.51 22.88 26.23
N VAL A 101 -13.57 22.69 25.30
CA VAL A 101 -13.74 21.89 24.09
C VAL A 101 -13.55 20.41 24.46
N PRO A 102 -14.42 19.49 23.98
CA PRO A 102 -14.22 18.05 24.17
C PRO A 102 -12.83 17.61 23.69
N ALA A 103 -12.16 16.73 24.45
CA ALA A 103 -10.78 16.36 24.19
C ALA A 103 -10.53 15.81 22.77
N ASN A 104 -11.50 15.06 22.23
CA ASN A 104 -11.46 14.53 20.85
C ASN A 104 -11.71 15.58 19.77
N LEU A 105 -12.06 16.82 20.15
CA LEU A 105 -12.26 17.94 19.24
C LEU A 105 -11.23 19.06 19.44
N ARG A 106 -10.30 18.94 20.40
CA ARG A 106 -9.31 20.00 20.64
C ARG A 106 -8.27 20.04 19.51
N VAL A 107 -7.91 21.26 19.11
CA VAL A 107 -6.84 21.48 18.14
C VAL A 107 -5.92 22.58 18.65
N ASP A 108 -4.63 22.31 18.68
CA ASP A 108 -3.61 23.30 18.91
C ASP A 108 -3.36 24.08 17.60
N ILE A 109 -3.87 25.31 17.54
CA ILE A 109 -3.76 26.16 16.35
C ILE A 109 -2.32 26.63 16.12
N ASP A 110 -1.52 26.75 17.18
CA ASP A 110 -0.10 27.12 17.04
C ASP A 110 0.70 25.99 16.39
N ASP A 111 0.49 24.74 16.83
CA ASP A 111 1.10 23.57 16.20
C ASP A 111 0.63 23.43 14.73
N LEU A 112 -0.67 23.61 14.46
CA LEU A 112 -1.20 23.57 13.09
C LEU A 112 -0.52 24.58 12.18
N LEU A 113 -0.39 25.84 12.63
CA LEU A 113 0.26 26.90 11.85
C LEU A 113 1.76 26.69 11.70
N GLU A 114 2.46 26.24 12.76
CA GLU A 114 3.89 25.94 12.70
C GLU A 114 4.18 24.84 11.66
N LYS A 115 3.39 23.79 11.67
CA LYS A 115 3.50 22.68 10.71
C LYS A 115 3.10 23.10 9.29
N ALA A 116 2.02 23.87 9.14
CA ALA A 116 1.62 24.41 7.84
C ALA A 116 2.74 25.27 7.20
N GLU A 117 3.42 26.10 8.01
CA GLU A 117 4.59 26.87 7.53
C GLU A 117 5.77 25.97 7.11
N LEU A 118 6.01 24.85 7.80
CA LEU A 118 6.98 23.87 7.37
C LEU A 118 6.62 23.31 5.99
N PHE A 119 5.37 22.88 5.82
CA PHE A 119 4.90 22.29 4.56
C PHE A 119 4.85 23.34 3.42
N TYR A 120 4.55 24.59 3.74
CA TYR A 120 4.67 25.69 2.78
C TYR A 120 6.11 25.83 2.26
N ARG A 121 7.10 25.91 3.16
CA ARG A 121 8.51 26.00 2.76
C ARG A 121 8.95 24.79 1.94
N THR A 122 8.53 23.57 2.33
CA THR A 122 8.80 22.38 1.55
C THR A 122 8.29 22.53 0.13
N ASN A 123 7.05 22.94 -0.06
CA ASN A 123 6.45 23.05 -1.40
C ASN A 123 6.99 24.22 -2.23
N VAL A 124 7.27 25.37 -1.61
CA VAL A 124 7.76 26.57 -2.33
C VAL A 124 9.27 26.57 -2.49
N GLU A 125 10.01 26.32 -1.40
CA GLU A 125 11.47 26.52 -1.43
C GLU A 125 12.20 25.26 -1.94
N LYS A 126 11.74 24.05 -1.55
CA LYS A 126 12.38 22.80 -1.91
C LYS A 126 11.83 22.23 -3.23
N LEU A 127 10.51 22.05 -3.32
CA LEU A 127 9.87 21.33 -4.42
C LEU A 127 9.47 22.23 -5.60
N LYS A 128 9.43 23.54 -5.40
CA LYS A 128 9.11 24.54 -6.44
C LYS A 128 7.74 24.34 -7.10
N PHE A 129 6.71 23.99 -6.31
CA PHE A 129 5.33 23.97 -6.84
C PHE A 129 4.83 25.37 -7.15
N ALA A 130 5.31 26.40 -6.45
CA ALA A 130 5.04 27.80 -6.76
C ALA A 130 6.34 28.63 -6.81
N GLU A 131 6.35 29.67 -7.66
CA GLU A 131 7.45 30.62 -7.80
C GLU A 131 7.03 31.96 -7.22
N THR A 132 7.32 32.17 -5.93
CA THR A 132 6.95 33.38 -5.19
C THR A 132 8.00 34.52 -5.32
N GLY A 133 7.62 35.74 -4.99
CA GLY A 133 8.50 36.91 -4.99
C GLY A 133 8.82 37.48 -6.37
N GLN A 134 8.15 37.03 -7.43
CA GLN A 134 8.40 37.42 -8.82
C GLN A 134 7.16 37.92 -9.55
N GLY A 135 6.02 38.05 -8.86
CA GLY A 135 4.74 38.39 -9.46
C GLY A 135 4.16 37.32 -10.37
N LYS A 136 4.61 36.09 -10.20
CA LYS A 136 4.16 34.92 -10.97
C LYS A 136 3.12 34.09 -10.26
N SER A 137 2.96 34.30 -8.95
CA SER A 137 2.04 33.56 -8.10
C SER A 137 1.09 34.47 -7.37
N PHE A 138 -0.16 34.06 -7.19
CA PHE A 138 -1.09 34.75 -6.30
C PHE A 138 -0.66 34.66 -4.82
N LEU A 139 0.24 33.77 -4.46
CA LEU A 139 0.88 33.72 -3.13
C LEU A 139 1.76 34.95 -2.84
N ASP A 140 2.14 35.74 -3.86
CA ASP A 140 2.82 37.03 -3.67
C ASP A 140 1.86 38.07 -3.09
N ARG A 141 0.57 37.82 -3.14
CA ARG A 141 -0.48 38.77 -2.69
C ARG A 141 -1.35 38.22 -1.57
N TYR A 142 -1.67 36.90 -1.61
CA TYR A 142 -2.61 36.29 -0.69
C TYR A 142 -1.96 35.17 0.13
N LYS A 143 -2.43 34.99 1.35
CA LYS A 143 -2.12 33.81 2.18
C LYS A 143 -3.06 32.67 1.86
N MET A 144 -2.61 31.44 2.02
CA MET A 144 -3.45 30.26 1.94
C MET A 144 -4.41 30.18 3.14
N GLU A 145 -5.47 29.41 3.00
CA GLU A 145 -6.56 29.39 3.97
C GLU A 145 -6.81 27.99 4.53
N ILE A 146 -6.99 27.89 5.86
CA ILE A 146 -7.33 26.66 6.55
C ILE A 146 -8.67 26.86 7.28
N TYR A 147 -9.60 25.93 7.06
CA TYR A 147 -10.93 25.97 7.67
C TYR A 147 -11.13 24.75 8.56
N LEU A 148 -11.17 24.98 9.90
CA LEU A 148 -11.33 23.94 10.90
C LEU A 148 -12.81 23.77 11.27
N LEU A 149 -13.37 22.62 10.95
CA LEU A 149 -14.76 22.28 11.17
C LEU A 149 -14.95 21.64 12.55
N TYR A 150 -16.01 22.04 13.28
CA TYR A 150 -16.37 21.47 14.56
C TYR A 150 -17.21 20.21 14.36
N GLN A 151 -16.54 19.09 14.06
CA GLN A 151 -17.21 17.80 13.81
C GLN A 151 -16.31 16.63 14.20
N GLU A 152 -16.95 15.50 14.57
CA GLU A 152 -16.24 14.24 14.83
C GLU A 152 -16.00 13.42 13.56
N GLU A 153 -16.84 13.59 12.54
CA GLU A 153 -16.69 12.91 11.26
C GLU A 153 -15.38 13.32 10.60
N TRP A 154 -14.59 12.33 10.20
CA TRP A 154 -13.30 12.57 9.58
C TRP A 154 -13.46 13.35 8.27
N LEU A 155 -12.69 14.39 8.13
CA LEU A 155 -12.57 15.18 6.91
C LEU A 155 -11.15 15.78 6.82
N ALA A 156 -10.50 15.54 5.71
CA ALA A 156 -9.38 16.34 5.25
C ALA A 156 -9.52 16.52 3.74
N THR A 157 -9.43 17.73 3.25
CA THR A 157 -9.52 18.05 1.83
C THR A 157 -8.70 19.27 1.53
N GLY A 158 -7.66 19.12 0.70
CA GLY A 158 -6.89 20.21 0.13
C GLY A 158 -7.38 20.56 -1.27
N SER A 159 -7.56 21.82 -1.58
CA SER A 159 -7.96 22.35 -2.88
C SER A 159 -7.72 23.87 -2.90
N GLY A 160 -8.72 24.67 -3.22
CA GLY A 160 -8.65 26.12 -3.18
C GLY A 160 -9.92 26.81 -3.63
N TYR A 161 -9.84 28.12 -3.71
CA TYR A 161 -10.96 29.00 -4.04
C TYR A 161 -10.75 29.78 -5.34
N ASP A 162 -11.79 29.83 -6.15
CA ASP A 162 -12.01 30.73 -7.27
C ASP A 162 -10.83 30.79 -8.26
N ASN A 163 -10.09 29.67 -8.42
CA ASN A 163 -8.86 29.62 -9.21
C ASN A 163 -7.82 30.68 -8.81
N THR A 164 -7.80 31.06 -7.53
CA THR A 164 -6.95 32.14 -7.01
C THR A 164 -6.01 31.66 -5.92
N ILE A 165 -6.53 31.01 -4.88
CA ILE A 165 -5.72 30.65 -3.71
C ILE A 165 -5.99 29.21 -3.25
N GLY A 166 -4.95 28.52 -2.83
CA GLY A 166 -5.05 27.21 -2.20
C GLY A 166 -5.68 27.31 -0.81
N ALA A 167 -6.52 26.33 -0.49
CA ALA A 167 -7.19 26.22 0.81
C ALA A 167 -7.38 24.77 1.20
N LEU A 168 -7.57 24.51 2.51
CA LEU A 168 -7.91 23.19 3.01
C LEU A 168 -8.99 23.24 4.09
N TRP A 169 -9.78 22.18 4.16
CA TRP A 169 -10.83 21.96 5.14
C TRP A 169 -10.49 20.72 5.95
N VAL A 170 -10.45 20.86 7.28
CA VAL A 170 -10.00 19.80 8.17
C VAL A 170 -10.92 19.68 9.38
N ASN A 171 -11.01 18.47 9.93
CA ASN A 171 -11.64 18.23 11.23
C ASN A 171 -10.56 17.97 12.30
N PRO A 172 -10.90 18.05 13.60
CA PRO A 172 -9.95 17.88 14.69
C PRO A 172 -9.12 16.61 14.65
N SER A 173 -9.72 15.47 14.27
CA SER A 173 -8.99 14.20 14.27
C SER A 173 -7.80 14.16 13.31
N THR A 174 -7.78 15.01 12.28
CA THR A 174 -6.67 15.12 11.34
C THR A 174 -5.54 16.02 11.85
N CYS A 175 -5.80 16.72 12.96
CA CYS A 175 -4.86 17.61 13.64
C CYS A 175 -4.41 17.06 15.02
N GLN A 176 -4.59 15.77 15.29
CA GLN A 176 -4.31 15.13 16.59
C GLN A 176 -3.44 13.86 16.43
N PRO A 177 -2.14 13.99 16.17
CA PRO A 177 -1.34 15.22 15.97
C PRO A 177 -1.45 15.77 14.55
N VAL A 178 -1.01 17.02 14.35
CA VAL A 178 -0.76 17.55 13.00
C VAL A 178 0.42 16.79 12.40
N GLY A 179 0.23 16.16 11.25
CA GLY A 179 1.21 15.23 10.64
C GLY A 179 1.07 15.13 9.13
N SER A 180 1.42 13.96 8.60
CA SER A 180 1.46 13.67 7.16
C SER A 180 0.12 13.90 6.45
N THR A 181 -1.03 13.72 7.14
CA THR A 181 -2.35 14.04 6.58
C THR A 181 -2.45 15.54 6.21
N ILE A 182 -2.09 16.43 7.11
CA ILE A 182 -2.13 17.88 6.82
C ILE A 182 -1.09 18.26 5.77
N ALA A 183 0.10 17.63 5.78
CA ALA A 183 1.10 17.82 4.74
C ALA A 183 0.57 17.39 3.36
N HIS A 184 -0.17 16.30 3.27
CA HIS A 184 -0.83 15.79 2.07
C HIS A 184 -1.87 16.79 1.54
N GLU A 185 -2.74 17.30 2.40
CA GLU A 185 -3.79 18.26 1.99
C GLU A 185 -3.20 19.62 1.58
N ILE A 186 -2.13 20.06 2.23
CA ILE A 186 -1.38 21.24 1.77
C ILE A 186 -0.73 20.94 0.42
N GLY A 187 -0.24 19.72 0.19
CA GLY A 187 0.21 19.25 -1.13
C GLY A 187 -0.84 19.49 -2.21
N HIS A 188 -2.09 19.05 -1.99
CA HIS A 188 -3.20 19.32 -2.91
C HIS A 188 -3.49 20.80 -3.10
N SER A 189 -3.39 21.59 -2.04
CA SER A 189 -3.58 23.04 -2.13
C SER A 189 -2.51 23.68 -3.03
N PHE A 190 -1.27 23.17 -3.01
CA PHE A 190 -0.21 23.61 -3.94
C PHE A 190 -0.42 23.10 -5.37
N GLN A 191 -0.93 21.88 -5.56
CA GLN A 191 -1.32 21.40 -6.88
C GLN A 191 -2.40 22.29 -7.50
N TYR A 192 -3.39 22.70 -6.70
CA TYR A 192 -4.38 23.69 -7.10
C TYR A 192 -3.73 25.04 -7.41
N GLN A 193 -2.80 25.49 -6.58
CA GLN A 193 -2.08 26.75 -6.74
C GLN A 193 -1.28 26.81 -8.05
N VAL A 194 -0.72 25.70 -8.53
CA VAL A 194 -0.04 25.66 -9.83
C VAL A 194 -0.95 26.16 -10.96
N TYR A 195 -2.22 25.75 -10.95
CA TYR A 195 -3.18 26.23 -11.93
C TYR A 195 -3.53 27.72 -11.73
N CYS A 196 -3.74 28.15 -10.49
CA CYS A 196 -3.97 29.55 -10.16
C CYS A 196 -2.82 30.42 -10.67
N ASP A 197 -1.59 29.98 -10.50
CA ASP A 197 -0.40 30.73 -10.90
C ASP A 197 -0.23 30.83 -12.43
N LYS A 198 -0.71 29.82 -13.18
CA LYS A 198 -0.83 29.97 -14.65
C LYS A 198 -1.77 31.09 -15.03
N LEU A 199 -2.89 31.26 -14.32
CA LEU A 199 -3.82 32.38 -14.54
C LEU A 199 -3.22 33.70 -14.11
N CYS A 200 -2.50 33.74 -12.98
CA CYS A 200 -1.75 34.91 -12.51
C CYS A 200 -0.79 35.44 -13.58
N GLN A 201 -0.17 34.55 -14.31
CA GLN A 201 0.76 34.87 -15.41
C GLN A 201 0.06 35.20 -16.74
N GLY A 202 -1.25 35.35 -16.74
CA GLY A 202 -2.04 35.69 -17.92
C GLY A 202 -2.45 34.48 -18.79
N GLY A 203 -2.44 33.29 -18.22
CA GLY A 203 -3.02 32.10 -18.85
C GLY A 203 -4.54 32.21 -19.01
N ASN A 204 -5.11 31.34 -19.83
CA ASN A 204 -6.55 31.22 -19.99
C ASN A 204 -7.16 30.35 -18.88
N ASP A 205 -8.35 30.70 -18.43
CA ASP A 205 -9.19 29.81 -17.60
C ASP A 205 -9.77 28.69 -18.49
N ASP A 206 -8.87 27.86 -19.02
CA ASP A 206 -9.20 26.67 -19.81
C ASP A 206 -8.79 25.44 -19.01
N LEU A 207 -9.77 24.59 -18.64
CA LEU A 207 -9.56 23.32 -17.97
C LEU A 207 -8.58 22.39 -18.71
N LYS A 208 -8.29 22.71 -19.98
CA LYS A 208 -7.36 21.96 -20.82
C LYS A 208 -5.90 22.43 -20.71
N SER A 209 -5.57 23.41 -19.87
CA SER A 209 -4.19 23.93 -19.75
C SER A 209 -3.35 23.17 -18.72
N GLY A 210 -3.05 21.90 -18.97
CA GLY A 210 -2.18 21.08 -18.14
C GLY A 210 -2.91 20.30 -17.04
N PHE A 211 -2.16 19.84 -16.04
CA PHE A 211 -2.73 19.18 -14.86
C PHE A 211 -3.50 20.18 -14.03
N ARG A 212 -4.58 19.72 -13.46
CA ARG A 212 -5.38 20.45 -12.51
C ARG A 212 -5.91 19.53 -11.44
N TYR A 213 -5.66 19.87 -10.19
CA TYR A 213 -6.27 19.18 -9.07
C TYR A 213 -7.81 19.21 -9.20
N GLY A 214 -8.45 18.07 -8.97
CA GLY A 214 -9.90 17.94 -9.10
C GLY A 214 -10.41 17.84 -10.54
N TYR A 215 -9.53 17.85 -11.55
CA TYR A 215 -9.93 17.64 -12.93
C TYR A 215 -10.13 16.14 -13.21
N GLU A 216 -11.38 15.74 -13.36
CA GLU A 216 -11.74 14.40 -13.80
C GLU A 216 -11.69 14.37 -15.33
N GLY A 217 -10.75 13.65 -15.86
CA GLY A 217 -10.61 13.48 -17.30
C GLY A 217 -9.95 12.18 -17.66
N SER A 218 -10.08 11.80 -18.92
CA SER A 218 -9.46 10.60 -19.48
C SER A 218 -7.93 10.70 -19.67
N ASN A 219 -7.30 11.74 -19.16
CA ASN A 219 -5.88 12.05 -19.33
C ASN A 219 -4.99 11.69 -18.14
N GLY A 220 -5.46 10.82 -17.23
CA GLY A 220 -4.64 10.28 -16.15
C GLY A 220 -4.26 11.26 -15.03
N GLY A 221 -4.68 12.51 -15.10
CA GLY A 221 -4.33 13.52 -14.08
C GLY A 221 -4.82 13.17 -12.67
N CYS A 222 -5.94 12.45 -12.58
CA CYS A 222 -6.58 12.10 -11.31
C CYS A 222 -5.72 11.24 -10.38
N GLY A 223 -5.06 10.21 -10.88
CA GLY A 223 -4.17 9.36 -10.06
C GLY A 223 -2.96 10.13 -9.59
N PHE A 224 -2.37 10.92 -10.45
CA PHE A 224 -1.13 11.64 -10.18
C PHE A 224 -1.24 12.69 -9.08
N TRP A 225 -2.40 13.32 -8.89
CA TRP A 225 -2.56 14.28 -7.80
C TRP A 225 -2.41 13.63 -6.41
N GLU A 226 -3.05 12.47 -6.17
CA GLU A 226 -2.97 11.76 -4.89
C GLU A 226 -1.56 11.19 -4.66
N GLN A 227 -0.96 10.61 -5.71
CA GLN A 227 0.41 10.11 -5.66
C GLN A 227 1.40 11.21 -5.30
N CYS A 228 1.23 12.41 -5.89
CA CYS A 228 2.08 13.55 -5.59
C CYS A 228 1.85 14.09 -4.18
N ALA A 229 0.60 14.20 -3.70
CA ALA A 229 0.32 14.66 -2.36
C ALA A 229 0.93 13.72 -1.30
N GLN A 230 0.84 12.39 -1.50
CA GLN A 230 1.55 11.41 -0.68
C GLN A 230 3.07 11.61 -0.74
N TRP A 231 3.63 11.75 -1.93
CA TRP A 231 5.06 11.99 -2.09
C TRP A 231 5.50 13.33 -1.46
N GLN A 232 4.69 14.40 -1.58
CA GLN A 232 4.93 15.70 -0.95
C GLN A 232 4.95 15.57 0.57
N SER A 233 3.99 14.83 1.17
CA SER A 233 3.94 14.61 2.62
C SER A 233 5.16 13.85 3.14
N PHE A 234 5.68 12.89 2.38
CA PHE A 234 6.87 12.12 2.74
C PHE A 234 8.19 12.89 2.59
N GLN A 235 8.15 14.12 2.10
CA GLN A 235 9.33 14.99 2.17
C GLN A 235 9.63 15.47 3.58
N ASP A 236 8.61 15.49 4.45
CA ASP A 236 8.69 15.89 5.85
C ASP A 236 8.49 14.70 6.81
N TYR A 237 7.87 13.58 6.33
CA TYR A 237 7.62 12.33 7.07
C TYR A 237 8.12 11.10 6.31
N PRO A 238 9.42 11.02 5.96
CA PRO A 238 9.93 9.95 5.09
C PRO A 238 9.84 8.56 5.73
N GLU A 239 9.82 8.45 7.06
CA GLU A 239 9.66 7.19 7.79
C GLU A 239 8.28 6.54 7.57
N GLU A 240 7.28 7.31 7.16
CA GLU A 240 5.94 6.80 6.92
C GLU A 240 5.79 6.09 5.57
N MET A 241 6.74 6.24 4.63
CA MET A 241 6.68 5.59 3.31
C MET A 241 6.44 4.08 3.40
N PHE A 242 7.08 3.41 4.38
CA PHE A 242 7.02 1.96 4.53
C PHE A 242 6.06 1.50 5.63
N THR A 243 5.73 2.37 6.59
CA THR A 243 4.84 2.02 7.72
C THR A 243 3.37 2.26 7.40
N SER A 244 3.07 3.04 6.38
CA SER A 244 1.73 3.25 5.86
C SER A 244 1.17 1.95 5.23
N TYR A 245 -0.12 1.69 5.40
CA TYR A 245 -0.81 0.58 4.72
C TYR A 245 -0.73 0.69 3.18
N ASN A 246 -0.49 1.86 2.63
CA ASN A 246 -0.30 2.09 1.21
C ASN A 246 0.94 1.37 0.65
N PHE A 247 1.94 1.06 1.50
CA PHE A 247 3.06 0.25 1.09
C PHE A 247 2.64 -1.19 0.73
N ASP A 248 1.77 -1.81 1.54
CA ASP A 248 1.24 -3.14 1.23
C ASP A 248 0.33 -3.12 -0.01
N VAL A 249 -0.46 -2.04 -0.19
CA VAL A 249 -1.24 -1.83 -1.42
C VAL A 249 -0.30 -1.79 -2.63
N TRP A 250 0.80 -1.04 -2.56
CA TRP A 250 1.78 -0.96 -3.65
C TRP A 250 2.47 -2.30 -3.91
N LEU A 251 2.92 -3.01 -2.88
CA LEU A 251 3.54 -4.34 -3.04
C LEU A 251 2.65 -5.34 -3.76
N ASN A 252 1.34 -5.27 -3.54
CA ASN A 252 0.37 -6.15 -4.19
C ASN A 252 -0.02 -5.69 -5.60
N ASN A 253 0.25 -4.43 -5.97
CA ASN A 253 -0.21 -3.83 -7.22
C ASN A 253 0.90 -3.19 -8.09
N ASN A 254 2.18 -3.35 -7.74
CA ASN A 254 3.31 -2.77 -8.50
C ASN A 254 3.42 -3.27 -9.96
N HIS A 255 2.68 -4.32 -10.31
CA HIS A 255 2.53 -4.81 -11.68
C HIS A 255 1.54 -3.97 -12.51
N ARG A 256 0.70 -3.14 -11.89
CA ARG A 256 -0.29 -2.31 -12.57
C ARG A 256 0.34 -1.05 -13.16
N HIS A 257 -0.41 -0.39 -14.03
CA HIS A 257 0.00 0.91 -14.58
C HIS A 257 0.29 1.91 -13.46
N PHE A 258 1.29 2.79 -13.68
CA PHE A 258 1.68 3.80 -12.69
C PHE A 258 0.50 4.65 -12.20
N GLU A 259 -0.43 5.01 -13.10
CA GLU A 259 -1.63 5.80 -12.78
C GLU A 259 -2.90 4.94 -12.65
N ASN A 260 -2.78 3.63 -12.39
CA ASN A 260 -3.94 2.80 -12.12
C ASN A 260 -4.67 3.28 -10.87
N GLU A 261 -6.00 3.27 -10.88
CA GLU A 261 -6.88 3.81 -9.83
C GLU A 261 -6.61 3.21 -8.45
N TRP A 262 -6.22 1.95 -8.40
CA TRP A 262 -5.88 1.26 -7.15
C TRP A 262 -4.57 1.76 -6.55
N MET A 263 -3.72 2.37 -7.37
CA MET A 263 -2.41 2.87 -7.00
C MET A 263 -2.41 4.35 -6.61
N ARG A 264 -3.57 5.04 -6.63
CA ARG A 264 -3.65 6.49 -6.44
C ARG A 264 -2.97 7.01 -5.16
N TYR A 265 -3.06 6.27 -4.05
CA TYR A 265 -2.38 6.62 -2.80
C TYR A 265 -1.08 5.85 -2.57
N ALA A 266 -0.76 4.87 -3.39
CA ALA A 266 0.33 3.93 -3.16
C ALA A 266 1.53 4.12 -4.08
N SER A 267 1.35 4.76 -5.26
CA SER A 267 2.40 4.89 -6.28
C SER A 267 3.19 6.19 -6.15
N TYR A 268 3.85 6.41 -5.01
CA TYR A 268 4.66 7.60 -4.72
C TYR A 268 6.17 7.38 -4.90
N TRP A 269 6.59 6.28 -5.45
CA TRP A 269 7.99 5.86 -5.55
C TRP A 269 8.69 6.38 -6.80
N LEU A 270 7.97 6.47 -7.93
CA LEU A 270 8.52 6.94 -9.20
C LEU A 270 8.89 8.42 -9.13
N GLN A 271 8.18 9.22 -8.35
CA GLN A 271 8.49 10.62 -8.07
C GLN A 271 9.86 10.74 -7.39
N SER A 272 10.17 9.86 -6.42
CA SER A 272 11.48 9.81 -5.77
C SER A 272 12.59 9.41 -6.74
N TYR A 273 12.33 8.48 -7.66
CA TYR A 273 13.29 8.11 -8.71
C TYR A 273 13.54 9.27 -9.68
N TRP A 274 12.50 9.96 -10.15
CA TRP A 274 12.65 11.10 -11.03
C TRP A 274 13.43 12.24 -10.38
N THR A 275 13.17 12.52 -9.09
CA THR A 275 13.90 13.56 -8.36
C THR A 275 15.34 13.16 -8.06
N MET A 276 15.63 11.90 -7.78
CA MET A 276 17.01 11.41 -7.70
C MET A 276 17.78 11.65 -9.01
N LYS A 277 17.09 11.50 -10.15
CA LYS A 277 17.73 11.57 -11.47
C LYS A 277 17.89 12.99 -12.00
N HIS A 278 16.95 13.88 -11.76
CA HIS A 278 16.86 15.20 -12.37
C HIS A 278 16.86 16.37 -11.37
N GLY A 279 16.86 16.07 -10.07
CA GLY A 279 16.81 17.06 -9.00
C GLY A 279 15.43 17.18 -8.35
N ILE A 280 15.43 17.71 -7.13
CA ILE A 280 14.26 17.72 -6.25
C ILE A 280 13.07 18.52 -6.82
N GLU A 281 13.32 19.46 -7.72
CA GLU A 281 12.30 20.33 -8.33
C GLU A 281 11.53 19.63 -9.48
N THR A 282 11.92 18.41 -9.85
CA THR A 282 11.41 17.72 -11.05
C THR A 282 9.88 17.60 -11.03
N ILE A 283 9.30 17.24 -9.90
CA ILE A 283 7.85 17.03 -9.81
C ILE A 283 7.10 18.37 -9.89
N GLY A 284 7.55 19.39 -9.15
CA GLY A 284 6.97 20.74 -9.28
C GLY A 284 7.07 21.27 -10.72
N ASN A 285 8.17 20.99 -11.41
CA ASN A 285 8.35 21.38 -12.80
C ASN A 285 7.40 20.63 -13.75
N ILE A 286 7.20 19.31 -13.55
CA ILE A 286 6.21 18.52 -14.31
C ILE A 286 4.82 19.14 -14.13
N TRP A 287 4.42 19.50 -12.92
CA TRP A 287 3.14 20.16 -12.66
C TRP A 287 3.02 21.51 -13.37
N ARG A 288 4.02 22.37 -13.23
CA ARG A 288 4.00 23.71 -13.82
C ARG A 288 4.03 23.71 -15.35
N GLU A 289 4.75 22.75 -15.95
CA GLU A 289 4.98 22.71 -17.40
C GLU A 289 4.08 21.73 -18.16
N SER A 290 3.21 20.99 -17.47
CA SER A 290 2.27 20.06 -18.11
C SER A 290 1.33 20.75 -19.10
N VAL A 291 0.93 20.05 -20.15
CA VAL A 291 0.05 20.54 -21.22
C VAL A 291 -1.06 19.51 -21.46
N TYR A 292 -2.31 19.94 -21.49
CA TYR A 292 -3.43 19.04 -21.83
C TYR A 292 -3.27 18.46 -23.25
N PRO A 293 -3.47 17.14 -23.48
CA PRO A 293 -4.00 16.12 -22.55
C PRO A 293 -2.92 15.21 -21.96
N GLU A 294 -1.73 15.70 -21.70
CA GLU A 294 -0.66 14.89 -21.09
C GLU A 294 -1.08 14.31 -19.75
N ASP A 295 -0.68 13.06 -19.51
CA ASP A 295 -0.53 12.49 -18.18
C ASP A 295 0.90 12.72 -17.64
N ALA A 296 1.20 12.24 -16.44
CA ALA A 296 2.50 12.46 -15.82
C ALA A 296 3.65 11.82 -16.62
N ILE A 297 3.43 10.62 -17.17
CA ILE A 297 4.42 9.91 -17.99
C ILE A 297 4.69 10.66 -19.30
N SER A 298 3.65 11.16 -19.97
CA SER A 298 3.77 11.94 -21.19
C SER A 298 4.48 13.27 -20.95
N ALA A 299 4.14 14.00 -19.88
CA ALA A 299 4.78 15.23 -19.49
C ALA A 299 6.27 15.01 -19.17
N TYR A 300 6.57 13.97 -18.38
CA TYR A 300 7.97 13.58 -18.10
C TYR A 300 8.74 13.24 -19.38
N THR A 301 8.15 12.45 -20.26
CA THR A 301 8.75 12.07 -21.54
C THR A 301 9.11 13.31 -22.35
N ARG A 302 8.20 14.28 -22.46
CA ARG A 302 8.46 15.52 -23.19
C ARG A 302 9.55 16.37 -22.53
N LEU A 303 9.50 16.54 -21.22
CA LEU A 303 10.35 17.49 -20.50
C LEU A 303 11.76 16.96 -20.27
N TYR A 304 11.91 15.67 -19.99
CA TYR A 304 13.17 15.08 -19.53
C TYR A 304 13.77 14.05 -20.50
N CYS A 305 12.97 13.49 -21.41
CA CYS A 305 13.40 12.50 -22.38
C CYS A 305 13.30 12.98 -23.84
N ASN A 306 13.28 14.29 -24.10
CA ASN A 306 13.19 14.91 -25.43
C ASN A 306 11.98 14.44 -26.27
N GLY A 307 10.89 14.01 -25.64
CA GLY A 307 9.74 13.41 -26.30
C GLY A 307 9.98 11.99 -26.82
N ASP A 308 11.09 11.35 -26.48
CA ASP A 308 11.46 10.00 -26.92
C ASP A 308 11.03 8.94 -25.90
N TRP A 309 9.96 8.23 -26.20
CA TRP A 309 9.46 7.13 -25.37
C TRP A 309 10.51 6.02 -25.16
N SER A 310 11.43 5.82 -26.11
CA SER A 310 12.48 4.81 -25.97
C SER A 310 13.47 5.13 -24.83
N ILE A 311 13.63 6.40 -24.49
CA ILE A 311 14.42 6.83 -23.33
C ILE A 311 13.60 6.60 -22.05
N THR A 312 12.36 7.07 -22.04
CA THR A 312 11.46 6.94 -20.87
C THR A 312 11.30 5.49 -20.42
N LYS A 313 11.02 4.57 -21.35
CA LYS A 313 10.85 3.16 -20.97
C LYS A 313 12.12 2.50 -20.42
N LYS A 314 13.32 2.94 -20.84
CA LYS A 314 14.58 2.49 -20.24
C LYS A 314 14.76 3.03 -18.83
N GLU A 315 14.35 4.25 -18.58
CA GLU A 315 14.38 4.85 -17.25
C GLU A 315 13.34 4.21 -16.32
N LEU A 316 12.17 3.87 -16.82
CA LEU A 316 11.17 3.10 -16.07
C LEU A 316 11.70 1.69 -15.74
N TYR A 317 12.48 1.08 -16.61
CA TYR A 317 13.14 -0.19 -16.31
C TYR A 317 14.26 -0.03 -15.26
N ASP A 318 15.07 1.04 -15.33
CA ASP A 318 16.05 1.35 -14.28
C ASP A 318 15.34 1.58 -12.95
N TYR A 319 14.22 2.31 -12.94
CA TYR A 319 13.36 2.45 -11.76
C TYR A 319 12.88 1.09 -11.22
N ALA A 320 12.30 0.24 -12.06
CA ALA A 320 11.83 -1.10 -11.68
C ALA A 320 12.96 -1.95 -11.09
N SER A 321 14.15 -1.89 -11.68
CA SER A 321 15.34 -2.60 -11.22
C SER A 321 15.81 -2.12 -9.85
N ARG A 322 15.80 -0.80 -9.61
CA ARG A 322 16.16 -0.20 -8.33
C ARG A 322 15.14 -0.51 -7.24
N MET A 323 13.86 -0.54 -7.59
CA MET A 323 12.79 -0.88 -6.67
C MET A 323 12.89 -2.31 -6.11
N ALA A 324 13.57 -3.22 -6.78
CA ALA A 324 13.83 -4.56 -6.24
C ALA A 324 14.50 -4.54 -4.86
N THR A 325 15.28 -3.52 -4.58
CA THR A 325 16.00 -3.30 -3.31
C THR A 325 15.83 -1.88 -2.76
N PHE A 326 14.83 -1.14 -3.23
CA PHE A 326 14.55 0.25 -2.90
C PHE A 326 15.78 1.17 -3.06
N ASP A 327 16.60 0.96 -4.10
CA ASP A 327 17.86 1.67 -4.35
C ASP A 327 17.64 3.06 -4.95
N ILE A 328 16.89 3.88 -4.26
CA ILE A 328 16.56 5.26 -4.59
C ILE A 328 16.94 6.15 -3.41
N ASP A 329 17.60 7.28 -3.68
CA ASP A 329 18.01 8.23 -2.66
C ASP A 329 16.79 8.81 -1.92
N GLY A 330 16.85 8.91 -0.59
CA GLY A 330 15.74 9.31 0.25
C GLY A 330 14.69 8.21 0.51
N VAL A 331 14.80 7.05 -0.16
CA VAL A 331 13.97 5.86 0.07
C VAL A 331 14.80 4.75 0.71
N ARG A 332 16.01 4.54 0.22
CA ARG A 332 16.91 3.47 0.68
C ARG A 332 17.15 3.48 2.19
N GLU A 333 17.28 4.67 2.78
CA GLU A 333 17.56 4.88 4.19
C GLU A 333 16.47 4.36 5.10
N TYR A 334 15.23 4.23 4.60
CA TYR A 334 14.05 3.77 5.35
C TYR A 334 13.63 2.35 4.98
N SER A 335 14.33 1.69 4.03
CA SER A 335 13.93 0.39 3.47
C SER A 335 14.38 -0.82 4.29
N GLU A 336 15.19 -0.64 5.33
CA GLU A 336 15.67 -1.73 6.19
C GLU A 336 14.48 -2.49 6.84
N GLY A 337 14.45 -3.81 6.71
CA GLY A 337 13.36 -4.65 7.19
C GLY A 337 12.17 -4.80 6.21
N TYR A 338 12.19 -4.09 5.07
CA TYR A 338 11.15 -4.19 4.03
C TYR A 338 11.63 -4.89 2.75
N LEU A 339 12.91 -5.19 2.66
CA LEU A 339 13.49 -5.94 1.53
C LEU A 339 12.92 -7.36 1.44
N GLY A 340 12.84 -7.88 0.21
CA GLY A 340 12.43 -9.27 -0.06
C GLY A 340 10.94 -9.56 0.09
N ARG A 341 10.09 -8.55 0.29
CA ARG A 341 8.63 -8.74 0.45
C ARG A 341 7.86 -8.89 -0.86
N TYR A 342 8.53 -8.78 -2.01
CA TYR A 342 7.88 -8.95 -3.31
C TYR A 342 7.37 -10.37 -3.49
N HIS A 343 6.19 -10.47 -4.10
CA HIS A 343 5.58 -11.74 -4.45
C HIS A 343 4.98 -11.65 -5.86
N THR A 344 5.35 -12.59 -6.71
CA THR A 344 4.75 -12.77 -8.03
C THR A 344 4.28 -14.21 -8.16
N THR A 345 3.00 -14.39 -8.41
CA THR A 345 2.40 -15.70 -8.61
C THR A 345 2.60 -16.19 -10.04
N PHE A 346 2.91 -17.45 -10.18
CA PHE A 346 3.11 -18.10 -11.47
C PHE A 346 2.28 -19.38 -11.62
N TYR A 347 1.91 -19.68 -12.85
CA TYR A 347 1.40 -20.98 -13.25
C TYR A 347 2.53 -21.80 -13.86
N THR A 348 2.58 -23.11 -13.59
CA THR A 348 3.48 -24.03 -14.26
C THR A 348 3.00 -24.28 -15.69
N SER A 349 3.81 -24.04 -16.69
CA SER A 349 3.55 -24.22 -18.12
C SER A 349 4.67 -25.00 -18.78
N GLY A 350 4.65 -26.32 -18.64
CA GLY A 350 5.77 -27.20 -19.01
C GLY A 350 7.01 -26.90 -18.17
N GLU A 351 8.11 -26.56 -18.81
CA GLU A 351 9.35 -26.13 -18.13
C GLU A 351 9.40 -24.63 -17.81
N TYR A 352 8.31 -23.88 -18.10
CA TYR A 352 8.22 -22.46 -17.88
C TYR A 352 7.30 -22.11 -16.71
N TYR A 353 7.55 -20.98 -16.11
CA TYR A 353 6.65 -20.27 -15.21
C TYR A 353 5.93 -19.17 -16.00
N GLN A 354 4.64 -19.26 -16.17
CA GLN A 354 3.78 -18.26 -16.80
C GLN A 354 3.20 -17.35 -15.72
N VAL A 355 3.34 -16.04 -15.87
CA VAL A 355 2.82 -15.09 -14.89
C VAL A 355 1.32 -15.30 -14.67
N ALA A 356 0.86 -15.29 -13.41
CA ALA A 356 -0.57 -15.36 -13.11
C ALA A 356 -1.30 -14.12 -13.63
N TYR A 357 -2.58 -14.27 -13.97
CA TYR A 357 -3.41 -13.14 -14.40
C TYR A 357 -3.34 -12.00 -13.36
N ALA A 358 -3.47 -12.32 -12.08
CA ALA A 358 -3.46 -11.36 -10.98
C ALA A 358 -2.14 -10.55 -10.81
N ASN A 359 -1.05 -11.01 -11.42
CA ASN A 359 0.23 -10.31 -11.37
C ASN A 359 0.77 -9.97 -12.77
N CYS A 360 -0.08 -10.06 -13.81
CA CYS A 360 0.34 -9.76 -15.16
C CYS A 360 0.67 -8.26 -15.29
N PRO A 361 1.87 -7.87 -15.72
CA PRO A 361 2.21 -6.46 -15.81
C PRO A 361 1.32 -5.71 -16.80
N GLU A 362 0.89 -4.51 -16.40
CA GLU A 362 0.30 -3.49 -17.24
C GLU A 362 1.40 -2.53 -17.74
N ALA A 363 1.11 -1.66 -18.71
CA ALA A 363 2.07 -0.66 -19.17
C ALA A 363 2.67 0.13 -17.99
N THR A 364 3.99 0.32 -17.98
CA THR A 364 4.78 0.92 -16.89
C THR A 364 4.89 0.10 -15.60
N GLY A 365 4.02 -0.88 -15.38
CA GLY A 365 4.08 -1.80 -14.25
C GLY A 365 5.17 -2.87 -14.43
N PHE A 366 5.54 -3.52 -13.32
CA PHE A 366 6.63 -4.49 -13.32
C PHE A 366 6.46 -5.58 -12.27
N ASN A 367 7.12 -6.72 -12.50
CA ASN A 367 7.31 -7.75 -11.50
C ASN A 367 8.74 -7.75 -10.99
N VAL A 368 8.90 -7.90 -9.69
CA VAL A 368 10.15 -8.25 -9.01
C VAL A 368 10.05 -9.69 -8.59
N ILE A 369 10.86 -10.56 -9.19
CA ILE A 369 10.80 -12.01 -8.99
C ILE A 369 11.99 -12.44 -8.15
N PRO A 370 11.81 -12.74 -6.85
CA PRO A 370 12.88 -13.25 -6.01
C PRO A 370 13.33 -14.64 -6.49
N LEU A 371 14.65 -14.85 -6.52
CA LEU A 371 15.27 -16.09 -6.96
C LEU A 371 16.18 -16.67 -5.89
N ASN A 372 16.39 -17.97 -5.96
CA ASN A 372 17.42 -18.66 -5.18
C ASN A 372 18.81 -18.15 -5.56
N VAL A 373 19.60 -17.78 -4.58
CA VAL A 373 21.01 -17.45 -4.80
C VAL A 373 21.80 -18.75 -4.93
N PRO A 374 22.59 -18.96 -6.03
CA PRO A 374 23.41 -20.15 -6.17
C PRO A 374 24.44 -20.28 -5.03
N ASP A 375 24.69 -21.49 -4.56
CA ASP A 375 25.64 -21.79 -3.49
C ASP A 375 27.09 -21.40 -3.84
N ALA A 376 27.45 -21.48 -5.12
CA ALA A 376 28.78 -21.14 -5.61
C ALA A 376 28.81 -19.68 -6.11
N GLY A 377 29.67 -18.84 -5.55
CA GLY A 377 29.92 -17.49 -6.06
C GLY A 377 30.46 -17.52 -7.50
N ASN A 378 30.15 -16.46 -8.28
CA ASN A 378 30.46 -16.30 -9.69
C ASN A 378 29.83 -17.36 -10.62
N MET A 379 28.76 -18.00 -10.17
CA MET A 379 27.96 -18.87 -11.06
C MET A 379 27.20 -18.02 -12.08
N VAL A 380 27.14 -18.48 -13.31
CA VAL A 380 26.29 -17.88 -14.34
C VAL A 380 24.89 -18.47 -14.22
N VAL A 381 23.91 -17.61 -13.95
CA VAL A 381 22.49 -17.93 -14.02
C VAL A 381 21.93 -17.43 -15.36
N ALA A 382 20.83 -18.02 -15.80
CA ALA A 382 20.17 -17.55 -17.02
C ALA A 382 18.64 -17.63 -16.89
N ALA A 383 17.96 -16.83 -17.71
CA ALA A 383 16.53 -16.86 -17.90
C ALA A 383 16.21 -16.91 -19.41
N ASP A 384 15.38 -17.88 -19.81
CA ASP A 384 14.77 -17.94 -21.13
C ASP A 384 13.40 -17.25 -21.03
N PHE A 385 13.26 -16.07 -21.60
CA PHE A 385 12.08 -15.24 -21.57
C PHE A 385 11.24 -15.39 -22.85
N VAL A 386 9.92 -15.43 -22.71
CA VAL A 386 8.97 -15.45 -23.82
C VAL A 386 7.78 -14.54 -23.50
N GLY A 387 7.66 -13.42 -24.23
CA GLY A 387 6.48 -12.57 -24.21
C GLY A 387 5.32 -13.22 -24.97
N LEU A 388 4.13 -13.14 -24.42
CA LEU A 388 2.90 -13.72 -24.96
C LEU A 388 2.05 -12.66 -25.68
N GLU A 389 1.06 -13.11 -26.46
CA GLU A 389 0.15 -12.20 -27.16
C GLU A 389 -0.97 -11.71 -26.25
N PRO A 390 -1.61 -10.57 -26.57
CA PRO A 390 -2.82 -10.13 -25.86
C PRO A 390 -3.88 -11.24 -25.91
N GLY A 391 -4.58 -11.46 -24.80
CA GLY A 391 -5.58 -12.53 -24.72
C GLY A 391 -5.04 -13.94 -24.79
N ALA A 392 -3.73 -14.15 -24.55
CA ALA A 392 -3.15 -15.49 -24.43
C ALA A 392 -3.87 -16.32 -23.37
N THR A 393 -3.95 -17.65 -23.59
CA THR A 393 -4.59 -18.56 -22.64
C THR A 393 -3.74 -18.70 -21.38
N LEU A 394 -4.38 -18.67 -20.22
CA LEU A 394 -3.74 -18.95 -18.94
C LEU A 394 -3.31 -20.43 -18.89
N ALA A 395 -2.22 -20.71 -18.18
CA ALA A 395 -1.80 -22.08 -17.90
C ALA A 395 -2.62 -22.73 -16.76
N SER A 396 -3.53 -21.97 -16.13
CA SER A 396 -4.45 -22.44 -15.09
C SER A 396 -5.83 -21.83 -15.33
N ASP A 397 -6.89 -22.55 -14.93
CA ASP A 397 -8.26 -22.04 -14.94
C ASP A 397 -8.54 -21.08 -13.76
N ASP A 398 -7.63 -20.96 -12.80
CA ASP A 398 -7.71 -20.03 -11.68
C ASP A 398 -6.91 -18.76 -12.00
N PRO A 399 -7.58 -17.61 -12.17
CA PRO A 399 -6.89 -16.34 -12.46
C PRO A 399 -6.05 -15.80 -11.29
N GLY A 400 -6.23 -16.32 -10.09
CA GLY A 400 -5.64 -15.84 -8.85
C GLY A 400 -6.56 -14.88 -8.09
N GLU A 401 -6.02 -14.26 -7.03
CA GLU A 401 -6.77 -13.27 -6.25
C GLU A 401 -6.67 -11.88 -6.89
N TYR A 402 -7.82 -11.24 -7.01
CA TYR A 402 -7.99 -9.86 -7.43
C TYR A 402 -8.56 -9.02 -6.31
N MET A 403 -8.11 -7.79 -6.19
CA MET A 403 -8.69 -6.85 -5.23
C MET A 403 -10.08 -6.38 -5.65
N GLU A 404 -10.40 -6.43 -6.95
CA GLU A 404 -11.49 -5.65 -7.49
C GLU A 404 -12.75 -6.41 -7.81
N SER A 405 -12.67 -7.51 -8.46
CA SER A 405 -13.86 -8.00 -9.12
C SER A 405 -14.11 -9.47 -8.87
N GLU A 406 -15.11 -9.77 -8.08
CA GLU A 406 -15.76 -11.08 -8.03
C GLU A 406 -16.18 -11.56 -9.43
N THR A 407 -16.35 -10.63 -10.38
CA THR A 407 -16.77 -10.93 -11.75
C THR A 407 -15.63 -11.52 -12.58
N VAL A 408 -14.38 -11.12 -12.30
CA VAL A 408 -13.20 -11.65 -13.02
C VAL A 408 -12.70 -12.92 -12.36
N LYS A 409 -12.74 -12.98 -11.02
CA LYS A 409 -12.28 -14.10 -10.24
C LYS A 409 -13.00 -15.41 -10.59
N GLY A 410 -12.22 -16.38 -11.04
CA GLY A 410 -12.75 -17.69 -11.40
C GLY A 410 -13.53 -17.77 -12.71
N THR A 411 -13.63 -16.68 -13.49
CA THR A 411 -14.35 -16.65 -14.77
C THR A 411 -13.45 -16.47 -15.98
N THR A 412 -12.25 -15.93 -15.82
CA THR A 412 -11.31 -15.74 -16.93
C THR A 412 -10.39 -16.93 -17.12
N THR A 413 -10.15 -17.30 -18.38
CA THR A 413 -9.18 -18.32 -18.79
C THR A 413 -8.11 -17.73 -19.70
N LYS A 414 -8.11 -16.41 -19.86
CA LYS A 414 -7.21 -15.66 -20.74
C LYS A 414 -6.82 -14.34 -20.10
N TYR A 415 -5.65 -13.82 -20.47
CA TYR A 415 -5.31 -12.43 -20.22
C TYR A 415 -6.23 -11.48 -20.98
N ASN A 416 -6.23 -10.21 -20.57
CA ASN A 416 -7.03 -9.19 -21.25
C ASN A 416 -6.69 -9.11 -22.74
N THR A 417 -7.69 -8.81 -23.53
CA THR A 417 -7.53 -8.62 -24.99
C THR A 417 -7.34 -7.14 -25.35
N ALA A 418 -7.34 -6.24 -24.35
CA ALA A 418 -6.99 -4.85 -24.55
C ALA A 418 -5.54 -4.77 -25.09
N GLY A 419 -5.26 -3.77 -25.89
CA GLY A 419 -3.97 -3.62 -26.55
C GLY A 419 -3.86 -4.40 -27.88
N SER A 420 -2.72 -4.27 -28.50
CA SER A 420 -2.45 -4.92 -29.79
C SER A 420 -1.10 -5.67 -29.77
N ALA A 421 -1.03 -6.75 -30.53
CA ALA A 421 0.20 -7.54 -30.66
C ALA A 421 1.41 -6.70 -31.12
N GLY A 422 1.17 -5.66 -31.95
CA GLY A 422 2.19 -4.74 -32.40
C GLY A 422 2.70 -3.76 -31.33
N ASN A 423 1.94 -3.56 -30.25
CA ASN A 423 2.31 -2.71 -29.13
C ASN A 423 2.99 -3.47 -27.99
N MET A 424 2.90 -4.81 -27.97
CA MET A 424 3.55 -5.62 -26.94
C MET A 424 5.05 -5.38 -26.87
N GLY A 425 5.57 -5.20 -25.65
CA GLY A 425 6.98 -5.05 -25.37
C GLY A 425 7.28 -5.28 -23.89
N TRP A 426 8.49 -5.68 -23.61
CA TRP A 426 8.99 -5.94 -22.26
C TRP A 426 10.42 -5.43 -22.15
N MET A 427 10.83 -5.15 -20.91
CA MET A 427 12.25 -5.05 -20.54
C MET A 427 12.48 -5.99 -19.35
N TYR A 428 13.59 -6.72 -19.37
CA TYR A 428 13.87 -7.71 -18.34
C TYR A 428 15.38 -7.91 -18.12
N GLY A 429 15.75 -8.38 -16.92
CA GLY A 429 17.12 -8.67 -16.53
C GLY A 429 17.24 -8.99 -15.03
N PHE A 430 18.46 -9.23 -14.58
CA PHE A 430 18.78 -9.62 -13.23
C PHE A 430 19.24 -8.43 -12.37
N VAL A 431 18.99 -8.53 -11.05
CA VAL A 431 19.50 -7.62 -10.02
C VAL A 431 20.01 -8.45 -8.85
N ALA A 432 21.21 -8.14 -8.36
CA ALA A 432 21.78 -8.76 -7.18
C ALA A 432 22.04 -7.73 -6.08
N LEU A 433 21.62 -8.05 -4.84
CA LEU A 433 22.00 -7.33 -3.64
C LEU A 433 23.06 -8.14 -2.89
N LYS A 434 24.19 -7.50 -2.56
CA LYS A 434 25.30 -8.15 -1.83
C LYS A 434 25.19 -7.88 -0.34
N GLN A 435 25.85 -8.72 0.44
CA GLN A 435 25.90 -8.62 1.91
C GLN A 435 26.50 -7.29 2.40
N ASP A 436 27.36 -6.64 1.61
CA ASP A 436 27.93 -5.33 1.92
C ASP A 436 26.98 -4.16 1.59
N GLY A 437 25.76 -4.47 1.13
CA GLY A 437 24.76 -3.49 0.74
C GLY A 437 24.93 -2.94 -0.67
N SER A 438 25.95 -3.31 -1.41
CA SER A 438 26.11 -2.92 -2.82
C SER A 438 25.17 -3.73 -3.74
N ARG A 439 24.80 -3.14 -4.89
CA ARG A 439 23.90 -3.72 -5.87
C ARG A 439 24.64 -3.89 -7.18
N GLU A 440 24.32 -4.97 -7.90
CA GLU A 440 24.77 -5.17 -9.27
C GLU A 440 23.55 -5.41 -10.17
N TYR A 441 23.50 -4.62 -11.25
CA TYR A 441 22.43 -4.63 -12.23
C TYR A 441 22.92 -5.33 -13.49
N GLY A 442 22.20 -6.37 -13.93
CA GLY A 442 22.46 -7.05 -15.18
C GLY A 442 22.09 -6.19 -16.39
N GLU A 443 22.53 -6.60 -17.56
CA GLU A 443 22.13 -5.97 -18.81
C GLU A 443 20.61 -6.08 -19.00
N ALA A 444 20.00 -4.97 -19.44
CA ALA A 444 18.59 -4.91 -19.78
C ALA A 444 18.34 -5.47 -21.18
N HIS A 445 17.42 -6.41 -21.31
CA HIS A 445 16.99 -7.00 -22.58
C HIS A 445 15.58 -6.53 -22.91
N SER A 446 15.26 -6.42 -24.21
CA SER A 446 13.94 -5.97 -24.68
C SER A 446 13.38 -6.81 -25.83
N ASP A 447 13.98 -7.94 -26.15
CA ASP A 447 13.47 -8.86 -27.16
C ASP A 447 12.17 -9.53 -26.70
N LYS A 448 11.23 -9.74 -27.60
CA LYS A 448 9.99 -10.47 -27.31
C LYS A 448 10.25 -11.88 -26.78
N SER A 449 11.31 -12.53 -27.23
CA SER A 449 11.78 -13.81 -26.73
C SER A 449 13.30 -13.83 -26.79
N GLY A 450 13.94 -14.20 -25.71
CA GLY A 450 15.39 -14.22 -25.65
C GLY A 450 15.91 -14.90 -24.40
N ARG A 451 17.22 -15.17 -24.41
CA ARG A 451 17.96 -15.67 -23.26
C ARG A 451 18.83 -14.56 -22.70
N VAL A 452 18.72 -14.31 -21.43
CA VAL A 452 19.61 -13.40 -20.68
C VAL A 452 20.40 -14.20 -19.65
N SER A 453 21.68 -13.86 -19.52
CA SER A 453 22.59 -14.49 -18.56
C SER A 453 23.19 -13.43 -17.63
N PHE A 454 23.44 -13.82 -16.39
CA PHE A 454 24.01 -12.94 -15.38
C PHE A 454 25.01 -13.73 -14.52
N THR A 455 26.22 -13.16 -14.34
CA THR A 455 27.19 -13.74 -13.41
C THR A 455 26.86 -13.24 -12.02
N VAL A 456 26.38 -14.12 -11.15
CA VAL A 456 26.00 -13.78 -9.77
C VAL A 456 27.27 -13.41 -8.99
N PRO A 457 27.39 -12.18 -8.47
CA PRO A 457 28.57 -11.75 -7.74
C PRO A 457 28.81 -12.58 -6.48
N ALA A 458 30.07 -12.73 -6.11
CA ALA A 458 30.39 -13.31 -4.82
C ALA A 458 29.84 -12.43 -3.66
N GLY A 459 29.28 -13.08 -2.63
CA GLY A 459 28.66 -12.38 -1.50
C GLY A 459 27.25 -11.83 -1.80
N THR A 460 26.60 -12.30 -2.85
CA THR A 460 25.18 -12.00 -3.10
C THR A 460 24.33 -12.55 -1.95
N GLN A 461 23.50 -11.69 -1.40
CA GLN A 461 22.50 -12.01 -0.39
C GLN A 461 21.14 -12.31 -1.00
N SER A 462 20.77 -11.54 -2.02
CA SER A 462 19.47 -11.69 -2.70
C SER A 462 19.64 -11.53 -4.19
N LEU A 463 18.89 -12.32 -4.96
CA LEU A 463 18.89 -12.31 -6.41
C LEU A 463 17.46 -12.12 -6.90
N TYR A 464 17.28 -11.26 -7.87
CA TYR A 464 15.96 -10.94 -8.45
C TYR A 464 16.03 -11.00 -9.98
N PHE A 465 14.91 -11.36 -10.59
CA PHE A 465 14.67 -11.16 -12.01
C PHE A 465 13.53 -10.14 -12.17
N ILE A 466 13.77 -9.11 -12.95
CA ILE A 466 12.84 -8.01 -13.16
C ILE A 466 12.18 -8.17 -14.53
N VAL A 467 10.87 -8.01 -14.60
CA VAL A 467 10.13 -7.94 -15.85
C VAL A 467 9.21 -6.73 -15.79
N GLN A 468 9.44 -5.78 -16.69
CA GLN A 468 8.63 -4.59 -16.86
C GLN A 468 7.83 -4.67 -18.16
N ALA A 469 6.57 -4.28 -18.12
CA ALA A 469 5.79 -4.01 -19.32
C ALA A 469 6.28 -2.70 -19.97
N ALA A 470 6.80 -2.81 -21.18
CA ALA A 470 7.46 -1.73 -21.92
C ALA A 470 6.90 -1.63 -23.35
N PRO A 471 5.66 -1.11 -23.53
CA PRO A 471 5.00 -1.07 -24.84
C PRO A 471 5.86 -0.36 -25.90
N GLN A 472 5.62 -0.69 -27.18
CA GLN A 472 6.32 -0.02 -28.27
C GLN A 472 5.92 1.46 -28.35
N ASN A 473 4.66 1.77 -28.08
CA ASN A 473 4.13 3.12 -27.97
C ASN A 473 3.38 3.26 -26.64
N TYR A 474 3.60 4.36 -25.96
CA TYR A 474 2.90 4.66 -24.74
C TYR A 474 1.44 5.03 -25.06
N VAL A 475 0.53 4.47 -24.27
CA VAL A 475 -0.90 4.80 -24.29
C VAL A 475 -1.29 5.22 -22.87
N VAL A 476 -1.93 6.37 -22.74
CA VAL A 476 -2.43 6.88 -21.47
C VAL A 476 -3.44 5.90 -20.88
N HIS A 477 -3.28 5.58 -19.60
CA HIS A 477 -4.19 4.71 -18.88
C HIS A 477 -5.58 5.37 -18.74
N PRO A 478 -6.67 4.70 -19.12
CA PRO A 478 -8.01 5.24 -18.93
C PRO A 478 -8.39 5.21 -17.45
N TRP A 479 -8.93 6.31 -16.93
CA TRP A 479 -9.51 6.34 -15.59
C TRP A 479 -10.96 5.87 -15.65
N ASP A 480 -11.19 4.56 -15.63
CA ASP A 480 -12.52 3.99 -15.81
C ASP A 480 -12.88 2.85 -14.84
N GLU A 481 -12.00 2.54 -13.89
CA GLU A 481 -12.16 1.48 -12.86
C GLU A 481 -12.53 0.11 -13.47
N LYS A 482 -12.07 -0.16 -14.72
CA LYS A 482 -12.41 -1.39 -15.45
C LYS A 482 -11.18 -2.21 -15.79
N GLU A 483 -10.82 -3.08 -14.92
CA GLU A 483 -9.67 -3.96 -15.07
C GLU A 483 -9.60 -4.73 -16.41
N LEU A 484 -10.74 -5.11 -16.98
CA LEU A 484 -10.77 -5.83 -18.26
C LEU A 484 -10.38 -4.98 -19.47
N THR A 485 -10.32 -3.65 -19.34
CA THR A 485 -9.88 -2.72 -20.37
C THR A 485 -8.39 -2.38 -20.28
N ASP A 486 -7.71 -2.79 -19.20
CA ASP A 486 -6.29 -2.54 -19.00
C ASP A 486 -5.43 -3.42 -19.92
N GLU A 487 -4.41 -2.82 -20.53
CA GLU A 487 -3.44 -3.56 -21.35
C GLU A 487 -2.55 -4.43 -20.46
N GLN A 488 -2.67 -5.73 -20.58
CA GLN A 488 -1.79 -6.69 -19.91
C GLN A 488 -0.67 -7.17 -20.84
N PHE A 489 0.54 -7.32 -20.29
CA PHE A 489 1.75 -7.77 -20.98
C PHE A 489 2.19 -9.15 -20.47
N PRO A 490 1.47 -10.21 -20.83
CA PRO A 490 1.74 -11.54 -20.31
C PRO A 490 3.06 -12.11 -20.82
N TYR A 491 3.71 -12.92 -19.99
CA TYR A 491 4.96 -13.57 -20.32
C TYR A 491 5.10 -14.92 -19.61
N LYS A 492 6.10 -15.68 -20.04
CA LYS A 492 6.60 -16.84 -19.31
C LYS A 492 8.12 -16.85 -19.30
N VAL A 493 8.69 -17.43 -18.25
CA VAL A 493 10.14 -17.47 -18.04
C VAL A 493 10.55 -18.86 -17.52
N LYS A 494 11.75 -19.31 -17.94
CA LYS A 494 12.40 -20.52 -17.41
C LYS A 494 13.78 -20.11 -16.92
N PHE A 495 14.15 -20.60 -15.74
CA PHE A 495 15.46 -20.29 -15.14
C PHE A 495 16.45 -21.45 -15.32
N GLU A 496 17.74 -21.16 -15.30
CA GLU A 496 18.83 -22.10 -15.33
C GLU A 496 19.89 -21.70 -14.29
N ASN A 497 20.40 -22.65 -13.53
CA ASN A 497 21.29 -22.47 -12.39
C ASN A 497 20.74 -21.59 -11.26
N THR A 498 19.46 -21.31 -11.26
CA THR A 498 18.66 -20.67 -10.23
C THR A 498 17.20 -21.08 -10.44
N ASP A 499 16.33 -20.74 -9.51
CA ASP A 499 14.88 -20.95 -9.62
C ASP A 499 14.16 -19.91 -8.76
N LEU A 500 12.81 -19.88 -8.83
CA LEU A 500 12.00 -19.05 -7.93
C LEU A 500 12.41 -19.29 -6.49
N LEU A 501 12.47 -18.22 -5.71
CA LEU A 501 12.92 -18.28 -4.32
C LEU A 501 12.10 -19.31 -3.53
N GLY A 502 12.81 -20.21 -2.84
CA GLY A 502 12.24 -21.30 -2.08
C GLY A 502 11.86 -22.51 -2.91
N ASN A 503 11.90 -22.47 -4.24
CA ASN A 503 11.79 -23.68 -5.05
C ASN A 503 13.05 -24.54 -4.88
N ILE A 504 12.86 -25.84 -4.82
CA ILE A 504 13.92 -26.81 -4.63
C ILE A 504 13.85 -27.85 -5.74
N THR A 505 14.99 -28.47 -6.04
CA THR A 505 14.97 -29.63 -6.93
C THR A 505 14.37 -30.80 -6.20
N ILE A 506 13.21 -31.27 -6.67
CA ILE A 506 12.54 -32.47 -6.20
C ILE A 506 12.68 -33.53 -7.28
N ASP A 507 13.15 -34.72 -6.90
CA ASP A 507 13.09 -35.87 -7.76
C ASP A 507 11.61 -36.29 -7.90
N PRO A 508 11.01 -36.21 -9.10
CA PRO A 508 9.61 -36.55 -9.29
C PRO A 508 9.28 -38.02 -8.98
N ASP A 509 10.30 -38.87 -9.02
CA ASP A 509 10.18 -40.31 -8.74
C ASP A 509 10.49 -40.61 -7.25
N ALA A 510 10.86 -39.63 -6.44
CA ALA A 510 11.12 -39.84 -5.02
C ALA A 510 9.85 -40.26 -4.27
N GLU A 511 9.99 -41.27 -3.41
CA GLU A 511 8.93 -41.63 -2.48
C GLU A 511 8.92 -40.67 -1.28
N PRO A 512 7.75 -40.16 -0.86
CA PRO A 512 7.64 -39.38 0.36
C PRO A 512 8.18 -40.13 1.58
N GLN A 513 8.63 -39.36 2.58
CA GLN A 513 9.21 -39.91 3.80
C GLN A 513 8.65 -39.23 5.04
N ASN A 514 8.63 -39.93 6.16
CA ASN A 514 8.30 -39.31 7.44
C ASN A 514 9.43 -38.40 7.90
N LEU A 515 9.05 -37.30 8.58
CA LEU A 515 9.98 -36.32 9.15
C LEU A 515 9.50 -35.92 10.54
N THR A 516 10.41 -35.60 11.43
CA THR A 516 10.09 -34.98 12.74
C THR A 516 10.85 -33.69 12.87
N LEU A 517 10.12 -32.61 13.18
CA LEU A 517 10.64 -31.28 13.48
C LEU A 517 10.30 -30.92 14.93
N THR A 518 11.19 -30.23 15.61
CA THR A 518 11.04 -29.87 17.02
C THR A 518 11.18 -28.37 17.21
N TYR A 519 10.22 -27.76 17.89
CA TYR A 519 10.17 -26.36 18.23
C TYR A 519 10.20 -26.19 19.73
N ASN A 520 11.12 -25.33 20.21
CA ASN A 520 11.20 -24.95 21.61
C ASN A 520 10.61 -23.55 21.76
N VAL A 521 9.51 -23.45 22.49
CA VAL A 521 8.76 -22.20 22.66
C VAL A 521 8.63 -21.86 24.13
N SER A 522 8.51 -20.57 24.42
CA SER A 522 8.27 -20.15 25.80
C SER A 522 7.42 -18.88 25.84
N PHE A 523 6.54 -18.80 26.84
CA PHE A 523 5.75 -17.62 27.13
C PHE A 523 5.43 -17.54 28.63
N ALA A 524 5.01 -16.35 29.10
CA ALA A 524 4.67 -16.14 30.50
C ALA A 524 3.25 -16.70 30.81
N ALA A 525 3.08 -17.29 31.99
CA ALA A 525 1.77 -17.69 32.46
C ALA A 525 0.85 -16.47 32.62
N SER A 526 -0.44 -16.62 32.34
CA SER A 526 -1.48 -15.61 32.60
C SER A 526 -2.67 -16.25 33.32
N SER A 527 -3.20 -15.54 34.30
CA SER A 527 -4.42 -15.94 35.00
C SER A 527 -5.72 -15.54 34.27
N THR A 528 -5.62 -14.59 33.34
CA THR A 528 -6.77 -13.96 32.65
C THR A 528 -6.76 -14.14 31.15
N ASP A 529 -5.59 -14.30 30.52
CA ASP A 529 -5.43 -14.23 29.08
C ASP A 529 -4.94 -15.53 28.48
N TYR A 530 -5.32 -15.78 27.19
CA TYR A 530 -4.80 -16.85 26.36
C TYR A 530 -3.39 -16.51 25.85
N ASN A 531 -2.49 -16.20 26.79
CA ASN A 531 -1.13 -15.78 26.46
C ASN A 531 -0.38 -16.90 25.72
N GLY A 532 0.51 -16.51 24.80
CA GLY A 532 1.22 -17.49 23.96
C GLY A 532 2.27 -16.85 23.05
N THR A 533 2.70 -17.59 22.07
CA THR A 533 3.68 -17.19 21.05
C THR A 533 3.35 -17.84 19.71
N SER A 534 4.04 -17.43 18.64
CA SER A 534 3.91 -18.06 17.34
C SER A 534 5.21 -18.74 16.91
N VAL A 535 5.09 -19.78 16.08
CA VAL A 535 6.21 -20.52 15.47
C VAL A 535 6.00 -20.50 13.96
N SER A 536 6.92 -19.91 13.19
CA SER A 536 6.91 -19.96 11.73
C SER A 536 7.61 -21.20 11.24
N ILE A 537 6.97 -21.99 10.37
CA ILE A 537 7.59 -23.14 9.70
C ILE A 537 8.42 -22.74 8.47
N SER A 538 8.31 -21.49 8.02
CA SER A 538 9.15 -20.96 6.95
C SER A 538 10.53 -20.52 7.47
N GLU A 539 10.65 -20.18 8.75
CA GLU A 539 11.93 -19.89 9.40
C GLU A 539 12.80 -21.15 9.53
N ASN A 540 14.10 -20.99 9.52
CA ASN A 540 15.09 -22.10 9.62
C ASN A 540 15.02 -23.15 8.49
N GLY A 541 14.34 -22.86 7.37
CA GLY A 541 14.23 -23.75 6.21
C GLY A 541 13.36 -24.99 6.44
N ASP A 542 12.48 -24.98 7.43
CA ASP A 542 11.63 -26.15 7.73
C ASP A 542 10.60 -26.41 6.66
N LEU A 543 10.07 -25.39 6.00
CA LEU A 543 9.18 -25.54 4.84
C LEU A 543 9.86 -26.33 3.71
N THR A 544 11.14 -26.05 3.44
CA THR A 544 11.95 -26.76 2.46
C THR A 544 12.17 -28.23 2.87
N LYS A 545 12.46 -28.50 4.15
CA LYS A 545 12.63 -29.87 4.68
C LYS A 545 11.34 -30.69 4.53
N ILE A 546 10.18 -30.08 4.85
CA ILE A 546 8.87 -30.71 4.70
C ILE A 546 8.61 -31.02 3.20
N ALA A 547 8.86 -30.05 2.32
CA ALA A 547 8.68 -30.19 0.89
C ALA A 547 9.55 -31.33 0.31
N GLN A 548 10.82 -31.41 0.71
CA GLN A 548 11.71 -32.51 0.34
C GLN A 548 11.21 -33.86 0.88
N ALA A 549 10.83 -33.93 2.16
CA ALA A 549 10.33 -35.14 2.77
C ALA A 549 9.05 -35.67 2.10
N LEU A 550 8.18 -34.79 1.66
CA LEU A 550 6.94 -35.16 0.97
C LEU A 550 7.09 -35.28 -0.57
N ALA A 551 8.29 -35.13 -1.10
CA ALA A 551 8.58 -35.09 -2.55
C ALA A 551 7.65 -34.13 -3.30
N MET A 552 7.51 -32.91 -2.78
CA MET A 552 6.53 -31.92 -3.20
C MET A 552 7.19 -30.56 -3.32
N GLN A 553 6.94 -29.82 -4.39
CA GLN A 553 7.45 -28.44 -4.50
C GLN A 553 6.87 -27.57 -3.37
N PRO A 554 7.63 -26.57 -2.85
CA PRO A 554 7.13 -25.66 -1.82
C PRO A 554 5.80 -25.00 -2.18
N SER A 555 5.59 -24.61 -3.44
CA SER A 555 4.32 -24.06 -3.92
C SER A 555 3.16 -25.06 -3.85
N GLN A 556 3.41 -26.35 -4.16
CA GLN A 556 2.42 -27.41 -4.01
C GLN A 556 2.13 -27.71 -2.55
N LEU A 557 3.18 -27.71 -1.71
CA LEU A 557 3.04 -27.86 -0.26
C LEU A 557 2.17 -26.76 0.32
N THR A 558 2.47 -25.49 -0.01
CA THR A 558 1.71 -24.31 0.36
C THR A 558 0.23 -24.44 0.00
N SER A 559 -0.07 -24.76 -1.26
CA SER A 559 -1.43 -24.95 -1.75
C SER A 559 -2.15 -26.11 -1.01
N ASN A 560 -1.44 -27.21 -0.74
CA ASN A 560 -2.01 -28.32 0.04
C ASN A 560 -2.29 -27.92 1.49
N MET A 561 -1.43 -27.15 2.12
CA MET A 561 -1.62 -26.69 3.51
C MET A 561 -2.77 -25.68 3.61
N LEU A 562 -2.92 -24.77 2.65
CA LEU A 562 -4.06 -23.84 2.57
C LEU A 562 -5.40 -24.58 2.38
N SER A 563 -5.39 -25.70 1.70
CA SER A 563 -6.56 -26.53 1.44
C SER A 563 -6.61 -27.82 2.27
N ALA A 564 -5.88 -27.86 3.39
CA ALA A 564 -5.77 -29.04 4.25
C ALA A 564 -7.14 -29.57 4.69
N LYS A 565 -7.24 -30.85 4.91
CA LYS A 565 -8.46 -31.59 5.30
C LYS A 565 -8.39 -32.01 6.75
N ALA A 566 -9.57 -32.15 7.36
CA ALA A 566 -9.69 -32.75 8.70
C ALA A 566 -9.52 -34.25 8.70
N GLU A 567 -9.56 -34.90 7.53
CA GLU A 567 -9.39 -36.34 7.36
C GLU A 567 -8.47 -36.63 6.18
N PRO A 568 -7.71 -37.76 6.21
CA PRO A 568 -6.84 -38.15 5.12
C PRO A 568 -7.58 -38.31 3.79
N GLN A 569 -7.04 -37.68 2.73
CA GLN A 569 -7.53 -37.82 1.36
C GLN A 569 -6.35 -37.99 0.42
N GLU A 570 -6.52 -38.79 -0.64
CA GLU A 570 -5.48 -39.05 -1.65
C GLU A 570 -4.99 -37.70 -2.27
N GLY A 571 -3.68 -37.54 -2.31
CA GLY A 571 -3.02 -36.33 -2.85
C GLY A 571 -3.16 -35.05 -1.99
N LYS A 572 -3.67 -35.21 -0.75
CA LYS A 572 -3.92 -34.06 0.15
C LYS A 572 -3.20 -34.20 1.48
N ILE A 573 -2.97 -33.06 2.14
CA ILE A 573 -2.50 -33.02 3.52
C ILE A 573 -3.72 -32.91 4.45
N ALA A 574 -3.67 -33.67 5.55
CA ALA A 574 -4.58 -33.54 6.67
C ALA A 574 -3.82 -33.10 7.92
N PHE A 575 -4.48 -32.41 8.84
CA PHE A 575 -3.93 -32.05 10.15
C PHE A 575 -4.42 -33.05 11.19
N ALA A 576 -3.51 -33.49 12.08
CA ALA A 576 -3.83 -34.36 13.20
C ALA A 576 -3.04 -33.99 14.45
N ALA A 577 -3.59 -34.24 15.64
CA ALA A 577 -2.81 -34.35 16.85
C ALA A 577 -2.14 -35.75 16.91
N VAL A 578 -0.94 -35.80 17.46
CA VAL A 578 -0.26 -37.10 17.75
C VAL A 578 -0.38 -37.36 19.24
N LYS A 579 -1.14 -38.38 19.60
CA LYS A 579 -1.31 -38.83 21.00
C LYS A 579 -0.02 -39.36 21.58
N PRO A 580 0.13 -39.43 22.93
CA PRO A 580 1.31 -40.02 23.57
C PRO A 580 1.62 -41.46 23.15
N ASP A 581 0.61 -42.25 22.75
CA ASP A 581 0.79 -43.60 22.22
C ASP A 581 1.19 -43.65 20.74
N GLY A 582 1.34 -42.49 20.07
CA GLY A 582 1.68 -42.36 18.67
C GLY A 582 0.51 -42.42 17.70
N SER A 583 -0.71 -42.62 18.17
CA SER A 583 -1.90 -42.66 17.30
C SER A 583 -2.29 -41.24 16.88
N LEU A 584 -2.88 -41.09 15.67
CA LEU A 584 -3.32 -39.83 15.11
C LEU A 584 -4.79 -39.56 15.45
N ASP A 585 -5.08 -38.31 15.80
CA ASP A 585 -6.43 -37.81 16.05
C ASP A 585 -6.74 -36.62 15.14
N TYR A 586 -7.72 -36.77 14.28
CA TYR A 586 -8.10 -35.76 13.30
C TYR A 586 -9.24 -34.84 13.79
N ASN A 587 -9.74 -35.03 15.01
CA ASN A 587 -10.81 -34.20 15.56
C ASN A 587 -10.22 -32.94 16.17
N THR A 588 -10.27 -31.84 15.45
CA THR A 588 -9.79 -30.55 15.93
C THR A 588 -10.58 -30.08 17.13
N THR A 589 -9.91 -29.57 18.15
CA THR A 589 -10.50 -29.12 19.42
C THR A 589 -10.23 -27.64 19.72
N ALA A 590 -9.41 -27.00 18.92
CA ALA A 590 -9.18 -25.54 18.91
C ALA A 590 -9.73 -24.91 17.63
N ASN A 591 -9.48 -23.62 17.42
CA ASN A 591 -9.97 -22.92 16.22
C ASN A 591 -9.29 -23.46 14.93
N GLY A 592 -10.08 -23.56 13.87
CA GLY A 592 -9.57 -23.99 12.57
C GLY A 592 -8.95 -25.38 12.61
N TYR A 593 -7.68 -25.49 12.26
CA TYR A 593 -6.88 -26.73 12.31
C TYR A 593 -6.00 -26.74 13.57
N GLY A 594 -6.63 -26.74 14.77
CA GLY A 594 -5.92 -26.65 16.02
C GLY A 594 -6.39 -27.68 17.03
N PHE A 595 -5.56 -27.90 18.06
CA PHE A 595 -5.84 -28.84 19.14
C PHE A 595 -5.54 -28.22 20.51
N TRP A 596 -6.41 -28.49 21.46
CA TRP A 596 -6.14 -28.32 22.88
C TRP A 596 -5.52 -29.61 23.43
N PHE A 597 -4.61 -29.47 24.40
CA PHE A 597 -3.93 -30.60 25.01
C PHE A 597 -4.05 -30.53 26.53
N ASP A 598 -4.15 -31.71 27.15
CA ASP A 598 -4.05 -31.91 28.59
C ASP A 598 -2.58 -31.91 29.07
N SER A 599 -2.39 -32.12 30.37
CA SER A 599 -1.06 -32.15 31.00
C SER A 599 -0.18 -33.31 30.51
N LEU A 600 -0.75 -34.32 29.87
CA LEU A 600 -0.04 -35.52 29.35
C LEU A 600 0.20 -35.42 27.83
N GLY A 601 -0.28 -34.37 27.18
CA GLY A 601 -0.19 -34.17 25.72
C GLY A 601 -1.27 -34.93 24.92
N ASN A 602 -2.38 -35.32 25.55
CA ASN A 602 -3.53 -35.86 24.81
C ASN A 602 -4.38 -34.71 24.28
N PRO A 603 -4.89 -34.79 23.05
CA PRO A 603 -5.88 -33.85 22.54
C PRO A 603 -7.16 -33.90 23.38
N ILE A 604 -7.66 -32.71 23.78
CA ILE A 604 -8.83 -32.57 24.67
C ILE A 604 -9.70 -31.43 24.20
N GLY A 605 -10.99 -31.44 24.55
CA GLY A 605 -11.89 -30.34 24.26
C GLY A 605 -11.57 -29.08 25.08
N TRP A 606 -11.80 -27.90 24.51
CA TRP A 606 -11.72 -26.62 25.20
C TRP A 606 -12.77 -26.55 26.34
N GLY A 607 -12.42 -25.95 27.46
CA GLY A 607 -13.35 -25.64 28.53
C GLY A 607 -12.69 -25.54 29.90
N SER A 608 -13.30 -24.75 30.79
CA SER A 608 -12.86 -24.59 32.18
C SER A 608 -12.91 -25.89 32.99
N ASP A 609 -13.86 -26.75 32.65
CA ASP A 609 -14.12 -28.03 33.35
C ASP A 609 -13.21 -29.15 32.82
N ASN A 610 -12.54 -28.93 31.70
CA ASN A 610 -11.58 -29.85 31.12
C ASN A 610 -10.15 -29.56 31.66
N ASP A 611 -9.26 -30.54 31.54
CA ASP A 611 -7.83 -30.35 31.86
C ASP A 611 -7.04 -29.69 30.71
N SER A 612 -7.71 -28.81 29.97
CA SER A 612 -7.09 -28.05 28.88
C SER A 612 -5.97 -27.18 29.42
N LYS A 613 -4.73 -27.42 28.97
CA LYS A 613 -3.52 -26.71 29.42
C LYS A 613 -3.02 -25.76 28.34
N VAL A 614 -2.63 -26.31 27.21
CA VAL A 614 -2.02 -25.59 26.10
C VAL A 614 -2.78 -25.92 24.81
N TYR A 615 -2.67 -25.01 23.84
CA TYR A 615 -3.18 -25.23 22.50
C TYR A 615 -2.08 -24.99 21.46
N VAL A 616 -2.24 -25.61 20.30
CA VAL A 616 -1.50 -25.32 19.09
C VAL A 616 -2.51 -25.17 17.96
N GLU A 617 -2.46 -24.03 17.26
CA GLU A 617 -3.37 -23.67 16.16
C GLU A 617 -2.59 -23.29 14.91
N TYR A 618 -2.95 -23.85 13.77
CA TYR A 618 -2.31 -23.56 12.48
C TYR A 618 -2.92 -22.32 11.83
N ASP A 619 -2.06 -21.34 11.49
CA ASP A 619 -2.38 -20.21 10.64
C ASP A 619 -1.94 -20.49 9.21
N ALA A 620 -2.91 -20.79 8.36
CA ALA A 620 -2.67 -21.14 6.96
C ALA A 620 -2.11 -19.98 6.12
N LYS A 621 -2.38 -18.71 6.48
CA LYS A 621 -1.89 -17.57 5.72
C LYS A 621 -0.40 -17.32 5.92
N ASN A 622 0.05 -17.50 7.16
CA ASN A 622 1.41 -17.15 7.56
C ASN A 622 2.32 -18.39 7.69
N PHE A 623 1.82 -19.58 7.40
CA PHE A 623 2.54 -20.85 7.60
C PHE A 623 3.18 -20.91 8.99
N SER A 624 2.38 -20.62 10.02
CA SER A 624 2.82 -20.56 11.40
C SER A 624 1.85 -21.28 12.31
N PHE A 625 2.33 -21.61 13.51
CA PHE A 625 1.50 -22.16 14.58
C PHE A 625 1.44 -21.17 15.73
N SER A 626 0.24 -20.87 16.20
CA SER A 626 0.02 -20.18 17.45
C SER A 626 0.04 -21.19 18.60
N VAL A 627 0.92 -21.00 19.56
CA VAL A 627 1.06 -21.87 20.75
C VAL A 627 0.73 -21.04 21.98
N GLY A 628 -0.27 -21.45 22.77
CA GLY A 628 -0.68 -20.65 23.92
C GLY A 628 -1.33 -21.51 25.02
N GLN A 629 -1.85 -20.81 26.04
CA GLN A 629 -2.35 -21.41 27.28
C GLN A 629 -3.87 -21.21 27.46
N TYR A 630 -4.44 -22.06 28.33
CA TYR A 630 -5.73 -21.76 28.95
C TYR A 630 -5.52 -20.84 30.18
N PRO A 631 -6.27 -19.73 30.33
CA PRO A 631 -6.10 -18.79 31.44
C PRO A 631 -6.20 -19.44 32.83
N GLY A 632 -5.24 -19.16 33.70
CA GLY A 632 -5.20 -19.64 35.08
C GLY A 632 -4.93 -21.15 35.27
N LYS A 633 -4.53 -21.86 34.20
CA LYS A 633 -4.24 -23.32 34.27
C LYS A 633 -2.75 -23.65 34.31
N LEU A 634 -1.87 -22.67 34.08
CA LEU A 634 -0.43 -22.83 34.04
C LEU A 634 0.26 -21.98 35.10
N VAL A 635 1.41 -22.41 35.55
CA VAL A 635 2.30 -21.65 36.44
C VAL A 635 3.72 -21.59 35.89
N SER A 636 4.47 -20.57 36.27
CA SER A 636 5.89 -20.46 35.89
C SER A 636 6.66 -21.70 36.36
N GLY A 637 7.44 -22.26 35.42
CA GLY A 637 8.19 -23.50 35.63
C GLY A 637 7.48 -24.75 35.10
N ASP A 638 6.25 -24.67 34.61
CA ASP A 638 5.58 -25.79 33.94
C ASP A 638 6.25 -26.07 32.58
N HIS A 639 6.27 -27.34 32.20
CA HIS A 639 6.80 -27.82 30.93
C HIS A 639 5.79 -28.77 30.29
N TYR A 640 5.53 -28.55 28.99
CA TYR A 640 4.62 -29.40 28.21
C TYR A 640 5.32 -29.84 26.93
N MET A 641 5.05 -31.05 26.48
CA MET A 641 5.42 -31.54 25.17
C MET A 641 4.18 -32.05 24.47
N VAL A 642 3.79 -31.34 23.41
CA VAL A 642 2.64 -31.69 22.58
C VAL A 642 3.07 -31.91 21.14
N LYS A 643 2.28 -32.67 20.38
CA LYS A 643 2.65 -33.00 19.01
C LYS A 643 1.45 -32.88 18.08
N GLU A 644 1.70 -32.24 16.92
CA GLU A 644 0.80 -32.26 15.78
C GLU A 644 1.45 -32.91 14.58
N ALA A 645 0.68 -33.19 13.57
CA ALA A 645 1.17 -33.82 12.35
C ALA A 645 0.50 -33.24 11.09
N LEU A 646 1.33 -33.11 10.05
CA LEU A 646 0.88 -32.97 8.67
C LEU A 646 0.90 -34.40 8.05
N VAL A 647 -0.25 -34.87 7.64
CA VAL A 647 -0.40 -36.25 7.13
C VAL A 647 -0.72 -36.20 5.64
N TYR A 648 0.25 -36.55 4.82
CA TYR A 648 0.10 -36.63 3.36
C TYR A 648 -0.25 -38.05 2.93
N THR A 649 -1.26 -38.21 2.09
CA THR A 649 -1.67 -39.51 1.55
C THR A 649 -1.30 -39.61 0.06
N LYS A 650 -0.49 -40.62 -0.32
CA LYS A 650 -0.11 -40.92 -1.70
C LYS A 650 -0.16 -42.42 -1.94
N GLY A 651 -0.93 -42.83 -2.95
CA GLY A 651 -1.10 -44.23 -3.29
C GLY A 651 -1.73 -45.08 -2.16
N GLY A 652 -2.57 -44.47 -1.34
CA GLY A 652 -3.19 -45.13 -0.17
C GLY A 652 -2.26 -45.25 1.04
N GLN A 653 -0.99 -44.83 0.95
CA GLN A 653 -0.05 -44.80 2.06
C GLN A 653 -0.01 -43.36 2.69
N GLN A 654 0.14 -43.32 4.00
CA GLN A 654 0.28 -42.08 4.76
C GLN A 654 1.74 -41.80 5.11
N TYR A 655 2.16 -40.55 4.86
CA TYR A 655 3.46 -40.02 5.23
C TYR A 655 3.25 -38.89 6.23
N VAL A 656 3.96 -38.98 7.35
CA VAL A 656 3.68 -38.14 8.53
C VAL A 656 4.86 -37.22 8.81
N ILE A 657 4.60 -35.94 8.77
CA ILE A 657 5.50 -34.90 9.30
C ILE A 657 5.05 -34.59 10.72
N THR A 658 5.80 -35.05 11.69
CA THR A 658 5.52 -34.82 13.11
C THR A 658 6.16 -33.51 13.57
N LEU A 659 5.36 -32.63 14.13
CA LEU A 659 5.75 -31.33 14.69
C LEU A 659 5.68 -31.44 16.22
N VAL A 660 6.83 -31.40 16.88
CA VAL A 660 6.95 -31.51 18.34
C VAL A 660 7.13 -30.11 18.93
N PHE A 661 6.23 -29.71 19.81
CA PHE A 661 6.32 -28.44 20.53
C PHE A 661 6.70 -28.70 22.00
N ASN A 662 7.92 -28.29 22.35
CA ASN A 662 8.38 -28.24 23.75
C ASN A 662 8.06 -26.85 24.28
N ILE A 663 7.19 -26.77 25.27
CA ILE A 663 6.61 -25.51 25.75
C ILE A 663 7.07 -25.26 27.19
N ASP A 664 7.82 -24.19 27.40
CA ASP A 664 8.31 -23.75 28.71
C ASP A 664 7.52 -22.53 29.19
N ILE A 665 6.92 -22.62 30.36
CA ILE A 665 6.16 -21.53 30.96
C ILE A 665 7.08 -20.69 31.85
N LYS A 666 7.23 -19.40 31.54
CA LYS A 666 8.06 -18.42 32.26
C LYS A 666 7.33 -17.73 33.39
#